data_3db7c5ccaed5ee3dc027b0b92ef3a3be
#
_entry.id   3db7c5ccaed5ee3dc027b0b92ef3a3be
#
_cell.length_a   1.000
_cell.length_b   1.000
_cell.length_c   1.000
_cell.angle_alpha   90.00
_cell.angle_beta   90.00
_cell.angle_gamma   90.00
#
_symmetry.space_group_name_H-M   'P 1'
#
loop_
_entity.id
_entity.type
_entity.pdbx_description
1 polymer ?
#
loop_
_entity_poly.entity_id
_entity_poly.type
_entity_poly.pdbx_seq_one_letter_code
_entity_poly.pdbx_strand_id
1 'polypeptide(L)'
;MISKALISLLTIALSLASTAQQQVTIPIETKDNVLVLQTDADNRLSTIYFGGKLKDSLEYAQIARGYRTDDNNTGISNNAYTPAGTWNLMEPALQVIHGDGNTSTELKYTAHETTRIDANVQLTTVTLKDPVYPFEVKLFYKTYAAENILEQWTEIRHQEKKRVVLKKYASANLYLTGRKFFLTHFAGGWAREMQPEETELSSGIKTLDTKLGARADLFQPPSFYVSMDRPASETEGKVLMGTLAWTGNYKFDFEKDPYGHLRLITGINPFASDYSLDAATTFKTPSFITTLSENGKGEASRNLHSWARKYRLRDGNGRRLTLLNNWEATYFDFDETKLVGLFKGAKDLGVDLFLLDDGWFANKYPRNHDSAGLGDWQENRAKLPHGIGYLVKEATAAGIGFGIWVEPEMVNPKSELYEKHRDWVLRQPERPEHYYRNQLVLDLVNPEVQDFVFGILDTLLTKNPKLAYIKWDCNAVIYDAHSIYLSRKKLPQTHIYVEYVRGLYKVLERVRQKYPAIPMMLCSGGGGRVDYEALKYFTEYWPSDNTDPLERVFIQWNNSYFFPSIASCNHVTNSGNQPLKYKIDVAMMGKPGFDIVVGHLPAEDLAFARQSLKTYDSISNLVWHGDLFRLIDPHENNIASLLYASQDKSRAVMFNYLTNFRTLLAPIIDPVRLNGLDPARNYAIREINRYPGNTGGGLSEKVTYSGDYLMRVGVNPVVTAKRSSVILLIEEVK
;
A
#
# COMPACT_ATOMS: atom_id res chain seq x y z
N MET A 1 40.97 -77.16 52.96
CA MET A 1 40.43 -77.23 51.61
C MET A 1 39.58 -76.02 51.41
N ILE A 2 40.06 -75.11 50.59
CA ILE A 2 39.54 -73.72 50.42
C ILE A 2 38.60 -73.76 49.23
N SER A 3 37.35 -73.39 49.44
CA SER A 3 36.37 -73.18 48.37
C SER A 3 36.37 -71.67 47.96
N LYS A 4 36.68 -71.42 46.68
CA LYS A 4 36.61 -70.09 46.05
C LYS A 4 35.21 -69.81 45.62
N ALA A 5 34.54 -68.76 46.17
CA ALA A 5 33.35 -68.23 45.66
C ALA A 5 33.67 -67.12 44.62
N LEU A 6 33.17 -67.32 43.38
CA LEU A 6 33.23 -66.31 42.29
C LEU A 6 32.01 -65.33 42.43
N ILE A 7 32.36 -64.09 42.66
CA ILE A 7 31.34 -62.98 42.58
C ILE A 7 31.34 -62.43 41.16
N SER A 8 30.28 -62.69 40.40
CA SER A 8 30.04 -62.03 39.10
C SER A 8 29.43 -60.64 39.31
N LEU A 9 30.19 -59.60 39.03
CA LEU A 9 29.67 -58.26 38.91
C LEU A 9 28.94 -58.11 37.55
N LEU A 10 27.64 -58.00 37.56
CA LEU A 10 26.83 -57.62 36.40
C LEU A 10 26.84 -56.10 36.29
N THR A 11 27.64 -55.54 35.44
CA THR A 11 27.62 -54.10 35.11
C THR A 11 26.48 -53.85 34.14
N ILE A 12 25.36 -53.27 34.63
CA ILE A 12 24.30 -52.77 33.79
C ILE A 12 24.72 -51.40 33.25
N ALA A 13 25.20 -51.39 32.01
CA ALA A 13 25.41 -50.14 31.25
C ALA A 13 24.02 -49.63 30.83
N LEU A 14 23.48 -48.68 31.59
CA LEU A 14 22.39 -47.83 31.09
C LEU A 14 22.99 -46.99 29.95
N SER A 15 22.80 -47.40 28.71
CA SER A 15 22.92 -46.51 27.56
C SER A 15 21.81 -45.46 27.62
N LEU A 16 22.13 -44.29 28.12
CA LEU A 16 21.36 -43.10 27.85
C LEU A 16 21.43 -42.84 26.32
N ALA A 17 20.56 -43.46 25.57
CA ALA A 17 20.28 -43.02 24.22
C ALA A 17 19.69 -41.63 24.34
N SER A 18 20.55 -40.61 24.29
CA SER A 18 20.12 -39.26 23.93
C SER A 18 19.47 -39.39 22.56
N THR A 19 18.17 -39.44 22.51
CA THR A 19 17.45 -39.24 21.26
C THR A 19 17.81 -37.84 20.82
N ALA A 20 18.77 -37.70 19.91
CA ALA A 20 19.02 -36.44 19.23
C ALA A 20 17.68 -36.03 18.65
N GLN A 21 17.11 -34.96 19.16
CA GLN A 21 15.83 -34.44 18.71
C GLN A 21 15.97 -34.10 17.23
N GLN A 22 15.15 -34.72 16.39
CA GLN A 22 15.28 -34.59 14.95
C GLN A 22 15.05 -33.10 14.57
N GLN A 23 16.03 -32.52 13.90
CA GLN A 23 15.99 -31.16 13.43
C GLN A 23 14.79 -30.96 12.48
N VAL A 24 13.95 -30.00 12.75
CA VAL A 24 12.76 -29.70 11.93
C VAL A 24 13.10 -28.62 10.91
N THR A 25 12.88 -28.90 9.65
CA THR A 25 13.04 -27.96 8.53
C THR A 25 11.66 -27.64 7.96
N ILE A 26 11.33 -26.35 7.84
CA ILE A 26 10.02 -25.86 7.41
C ILE A 26 10.21 -24.98 6.18
N PRO A 27 10.05 -25.50 4.96
CA PRO A 27 10.06 -24.71 3.74
C PRO A 27 8.71 -24.01 3.54
N ILE A 28 8.75 -22.72 3.28
CA ILE A 28 7.60 -21.85 2.99
C ILE A 28 7.78 -21.36 1.57
N GLU A 29 7.09 -21.99 0.64
CA GLU A 29 7.35 -21.88 -0.79
C GLU A 29 6.35 -21.04 -1.54
N THR A 30 6.84 -20.29 -2.52
CA THR A 30 6.06 -19.75 -3.64
C THR A 30 6.43 -20.47 -4.93
N LYS A 31 6.04 -19.96 -6.09
CA LYS A 31 6.42 -20.53 -7.38
C LYS A 31 7.94 -20.53 -7.58
N ASP A 32 8.59 -19.40 -7.35
CA ASP A 32 9.99 -19.18 -7.68
C ASP A 32 10.90 -18.97 -6.44
N ASN A 33 10.32 -18.74 -5.25
CA ASN A 33 11.05 -18.40 -4.03
C ASN A 33 10.68 -19.32 -2.86
N VAL A 34 11.59 -19.37 -1.87
CA VAL A 34 11.37 -20.09 -0.61
C VAL A 34 12.00 -19.34 0.57
N LEU A 35 11.27 -19.32 1.68
CA LEU A 35 11.79 -19.01 3.02
C LEU A 35 11.92 -20.32 3.78
N VAL A 36 13.13 -20.67 4.25
CA VAL A 36 13.39 -21.91 5.01
C VAL A 36 13.67 -21.58 6.45
N LEU A 37 12.81 -22.10 7.33
CA LEU A 37 13.01 -22.08 8.78
C LEU A 37 13.54 -23.43 9.26
N GLN A 38 14.36 -23.41 10.31
CA GLN A 38 14.91 -24.65 10.86
C GLN A 38 15.11 -24.52 12.38
N THR A 39 14.82 -25.62 13.11
CA THR A 39 15.10 -25.70 14.55
C THR A 39 16.53 -26.15 14.80
N ASP A 40 17.11 -25.75 15.95
CA ASP A 40 18.35 -26.35 16.48
C ASP A 40 18.05 -27.43 17.53
N ALA A 41 19.11 -27.93 18.18
CA ALA A 41 19.00 -28.93 19.24
C ALA A 41 18.23 -28.41 20.47
N ASP A 42 18.23 -27.10 20.69
CA ASP A 42 17.53 -26.43 21.79
C ASP A 42 16.12 -25.96 21.40
N ASN A 43 15.59 -26.38 20.24
CA ASN A 43 14.31 -25.93 19.70
C ASN A 43 14.21 -24.41 19.40
N ARG A 44 15.34 -23.73 19.17
CA ARG A 44 15.32 -22.37 18.68
C ARG A 44 15.02 -22.39 17.18
N LEU A 45 14.12 -21.52 16.74
CA LEU A 45 13.74 -21.42 15.32
C LEU A 45 14.54 -20.32 14.63
N SER A 46 15.24 -20.67 13.56
CA SER A 46 16.06 -19.72 12.78
C SER A 46 15.64 -19.70 11.32
N THR A 47 15.78 -18.55 10.67
CA THR A 47 15.77 -18.44 9.21
C THR A 47 17.13 -18.87 8.68
N ILE A 48 17.18 -19.92 7.88
CA ILE A 48 18.44 -20.42 7.32
C ILE A 48 18.64 -20.04 5.85
N TYR A 49 17.52 -19.73 5.16
CA TYR A 49 17.57 -19.33 3.76
C TYR A 49 16.33 -18.49 3.37
N PHE A 50 16.52 -17.47 2.55
CA PHE A 50 15.47 -16.78 1.83
C PHE A 50 15.98 -16.43 0.43
N GLY A 51 15.47 -17.11 -0.58
CA GLY A 51 15.99 -17.00 -1.94
C GLY A 51 15.19 -17.79 -2.96
N GLY A 52 15.81 -18.05 -4.12
CA GLY A 52 15.22 -18.87 -5.18
C GLY A 52 14.91 -20.28 -4.70
N LYS A 53 13.78 -20.82 -5.16
CA LYS A 53 13.32 -22.18 -4.84
C LYS A 53 14.26 -23.22 -5.42
N LEU A 54 14.67 -24.22 -4.61
CA LEU A 54 15.46 -25.36 -5.07
C LEU A 54 14.57 -26.34 -5.86
N LYS A 55 15.20 -27.06 -6.79
CA LYS A 55 14.50 -28.12 -7.56
C LYS A 55 14.16 -29.33 -6.70
N ASP A 56 15.06 -29.68 -5.79
CA ASP A 56 14.86 -30.77 -4.82
C ASP A 56 14.64 -30.18 -3.42
N SER A 57 13.42 -30.35 -2.90
CA SER A 57 13.05 -29.86 -1.58
C SER A 57 13.77 -30.59 -0.42
N LEU A 58 14.31 -31.78 -0.65
CA LEU A 58 15.07 -32.50 0.35
C LEU A 58 16.43 -31.82 0.66
N GLU A 59 16.96 -31.04 -0.28
CA GLU A 59 18.21 -30.29 -0.10
C GLU A 59 18.06 -29.13 0.89
N TYR A 60 16.84 -28.66 1.20
CA TYR A 60 16.66 -27.61 2.22
C TYR A 60 17.19 -28.01 3.59
N ALA A 61 17.13 -29.30 3.95
CA ALA A 61 17.68 -29.80 5.21
C ALA A 61 19.22 -29.75 5.25
N GLN A 62 19.85 -29.67 4.08
CA GLN A 62 21.32 -29.65 3.93
C GLN A 62 21.91 -28.24 3.84
N ILE A 63 21.03 -27.21 3.76
CA ILE A 63 21.48 -25.81 3.75
C ILE A 63 22.32 -25.61 5.02
N ALA A 64 23.61 -25.37 4.84
CA ALA A 64 24.49 -25.08 5.95
C ALA A 64 23.90 -23.90 6.71
N ARG A 65 23.67 -24.06 8.00
CA ARG A 65 23.50 -22.91 8.86
C ARG A 65 24.77 -22.10 8.63
N GLY A 66 24.68 -21.08 7.83
CA GLY A 66 25.75 -20.14 7.62
C GLY A 66 26.40 -19.83 8.97
N TYR A 67 27.46 -19.15 9.04
CA TYR A 67 28.20 -18.81 10.26
C TYR A 67 27.36 -18.95 11.52
N ARG A 68 27.89 -19.58 12.58
CA ARG A 68 27.33 -19.38 13.90
C ARG A 68 27.09 -17.87 14.06
N THR A 69 25.87 -17.51 13.95
CA THR A 69 25.40 -16.15 14.20
C THR A 69 25.20 -15.94 15.71
N ASP A 70 25.67 -16.87 16.50
CA ASP A 70 25.84 -16.77 17.93
C ASP A 70 27.24 -16.24 18.23
N ASP A 71 27.42 -14.96 18.13
CA ASP A 71 28.43 -14.32 18.94
C ASP A 71 28.02 -14.50 20.39
N ASN A 72 28.89 -15.07 21.22
CA ASN A 72 28.66 -15.31 22.65
C ASN A 72 28.23 -14.03 23.43
N ASN A 73 28.23 -12.86 22.80
CA ASN A 73 27.95 -11.58 23.40
C ASN A 73 26.62 -10.95 22.98
N THR A 74 26.08 -11.28 21.77
CA THR A 74 24.95 -10.55 21.21
C THR A 74 23.74 -11.42 20.86
N GLY A 75 23.87 -12.75 20.88
CA GLY A 75 22.79 -13.68 20.58
C GLY A 75 22.79 -14.19 19.14
N ILE A 76 21.67 -14.74 18.70
CA ILE A 76 21.50 -15.36 17.37
C ILE A 76 20.83 -14.36 16.41
N SER A 77 21.57 -13.88 15.43
CA SER A 77 21.09 -12.85 14.49
C SER A 77 20.00 -13.34 13.53
N ASN A 78 19.99 -14.63 13.19
CA ASN A 78 19.03 -15.23 12.27
C ASN A 78 17.80 -15.88 12.92
N ASN A 79 17.49 -15.58 14.18
CA ASN A 79 16.24 -16.00 14.79
C ASN A 79 15.05 -15.63 13.90
N ALA A 80 14.12 -16.56 13.69
CA ALA A 80 12.91 -16.30 12.90
C ALA A 80 11.98 -15.26 13.55
N TYR A 81 12.03 -15.14 14.89
CA TYR A 81 11.33 -14.09 15.63
C TYR A 81 12.08 -13.82 16.94
N THR A 82 12.82 -12.74 16.98
CA THR A 82 13.78 -12.43 18.06
C THR A 82 13.08 -11.83 19.27
N PRO A 83 13.03 -12.51 20.44
CA PRO A 83 12.54 -11.91 21.67
C PRO A 83 13.63 -11.06 22.35
N ALA A 84 13.23 -10.06 23.12
CA ALA A 84 14.12 -9.38 24.07
C ALA A 84 14.32 -10.25 25.30
N GLY A 85 15.52 -10.26 25.82
CA GLY A 85 15.88 -11.02 27.02
C GLY A 85 16.74 -12.26 26.73
N THR A 86 16.93 -13.09 27.76
CA THR A 86 17.91 -14.15 27.77
C THR A 86 19.30 -13.61 27.41
N TRP A 87 19.92 -14.09 26.36
CA TRP A 87 21.22 -13.66 25.85
C TRP A 87 21.16 -12.92 24.51
N ASN A 88 19.97 -12.45 24.12
CA ASN A 88 19.78 -11.73 22.89
C ASN A 88 19.76 -10.23 23.11
N LEU A 89 20.79 -9.54 22.63
CA LEU A 89 21.02 -8.10 22.77
C LEU A 89 20.87 -7.31 21.46
N MET A 90 20.41 -7.98 20.39
CA MET A 90 20.10 -7.34 19.12
C MET A 90 18.71 -6.68 19.17
N GLU A 91 18.39 -5.87 18.16
CA GLU A 91 17.05 -5.26 18.05
C GLU A 91 15.97 -6.35 18.09
N PRO A 92 15.03 -6.35 19.04
CA PRO A 92 14.03 -7.39 19.18
C PRO A 92 12.85 -7.19 18.23
N ALA A 93 12.23 -8.28 17.80
CA ALA A 93 10.92 -8.30 17.19
C ALA A 93 9.79 -8.30 18.25
N LEU A 94 10.09 -8.84 19.43
CA LEU A 94 9.17 -8.90 20.59
C LEU A 94 9.86 -8.39 21.84
N GLN A 95 9.20 -7.49 22.55
CA GLN A 95 9.62 -7.07 23.90
C GLN A 95 8.39 -7.05 24.82
N VAL A 96 8.48 -7.77 25.95
CA VAL A 96 7.37 -7.98 26.87
C VAL A 96 7.80 -7.59 28.28
N ILE A 97 6.91 -6.97 29.04
CA ILE A 97 6.96 -6.94 30.50
C ILE A 97 5.95 -7.98 31.00
N HIS A 98 6.44 -9.07 31.56
CA HIS A 98 5.61 -10.14 32.10
C HIS A 98 4.82 -9.70 33.35
N GLY A 99 3.84 -10.47 33.75
CA GLY A 99 2.95 -10.15 34.86
C GLY A 99 3.63 -10.02 36.24
N ASP A 100 4.85 -10.51 36.38
CA ASP A 100 5.72 -10.36 37.56
C ASP A 100 6.69 -9.18 37.46
N GLY A 101 6.74 -8.49 36.30
CA GLY A 101 7.63 -7.37 36.03
C GLY A 101 8.94 -7.76 35.33
N ASN A 102 9.19 -9.03 35.06
CA ASN A 102 10.35 -9.49 34.31
C ASN A 102 10.24 -9.08 32.81
N THR A 103 11.39 -8.79 32.19
CA THR A 103 11.46 -8.37 30.77
C THR A 103 12.14 -9.38 29.87
N SER A 104 12.53 -10.53 30.40
CA SER A 104 13.21 -11.57 29.63
C SER A 104 12.20 -12.59 29.13
N THR A 105 12.17 -12.78 27.80
CA THR A 105 11.33 -13.76 27.11
C THR A 105 12.21 -14.70 26.32
N GLU A 106 11.98 -16.01 26.38
CA GLU A 106 12.58 -17.01 25.51
C GLU A 106 11.50 -17.65 24.66
N LEU A 107 11.77 -17.87 23.38
CA LEU A 107 10.82 -18.50 22.46
C LEU A 107 11.39 -19.79 21.90
N LYS A 108 10.73 -20.90 22.21
CA LYS A 108 11.08 -22.27 21.72
C LYS A 108 10.02 -22.75 20.77
N TYR A 109 10.43 -23.35 19.67
CA TYR A 109 9.55 -24.06 18.75
C TYR A 109 8.84 -25.19 19.46
N THR A 110 7.53 -25.31 19.22
CA THR A 110 6.71 -26.42 19.76
C THR A 110 5.98 -27.21 18.69
N ALA A 111 5.50 -26.54 17.64
CA ALA A 111 4.75 -27.17 16.56
C ALA A 111 4.70 -26.27 15.32
N HIS A 112 4.42 -26.87 14.18
CA HIS A 112 3.97 -26.15 12.99
C HIS A 112 2.88 -26.95 12.26
N GLU A 113 2.11 -26.24 11.48
CA GLU A 113 1.07 -26.80 10.63
C GLU A 113 1.06 -26.03 9.29
N THR A 114 0.93 -26.76 8.19
CA THR A 114 0.73 -26.18 6.87
C THR A 114 -0.62 -26.60 6.32
N THR A 115 -1.52 -25.63 6.12
CA THR A 115 -2.85 -25.84 5.57
C THR A 115 -2.91 -25.30 4.15
N ARG A 116 -3.33 -26.13 3.21
CA ARG A 116 -3.65 -25.71 1.86
C ARG A 116 -5.04 -25.06 1.84
N ILE A 117 -5.11 -23.77 1.52
CA ILE A 117 -6.38 -23.03 1.44
C ILE A 117 -7.05 -23.31 0.09
N ASP A 118 -6.27 -23.21 -0.99
CA ASP A 118 -6.71 -23.55 -2.36
C ASP A 118 -5.51 -24.02 -3.22
N ALA A 119 -5.68 -24.08 -4.54
CA ALA A 119 -4.60 -24.53 -5.44
C ALA A 119 -3.38 -23.61 -5.45
N ASN A 120 -3.54 -22.33 -5.11
CA ASN A 120 -2.51 -21.30 -5.17
C ASN A 120 -2.05 -20.79 -3.79
N VAL A 121 -2.86 -20.99 -2.74
CA VAL A 121 -2.66 -20.37 -1.44
C VAL A 121 -2.44 -21.41 -0.36
N GLN A 122 -1.35 -21.26 0.39
CA GLN A 122 -1.03 -22.06 1.57
C GLN A 122 -0.81 -21.17 2.79
N LEU A 123 -1.11 -21.69 3.97
CA LEU A 123 -0.88 -21.05 5.26
C LEU A 123 -0.04 -21.99 6.12
N THR A 124 1.17 -21.56 6.46
CA THR A 124 2.00 -22.22 7.46
C THR A 124 1.93 -21.44 8.76
N THR A 125 1.56 -22.11 9.84
CA THR A 125 1.52 -21.57 11.20
C THR A 125 2.62 -22.24 12.02
N VAL A 126 3.49 -21.45 12.64
CA VAL A 126 4.53 -21.96 13.55
C VAL A 126 4.27 -21.47 14.96
N THR A 127 4.21 -22.37 15.92
CA THR A 127 3.94 -22.07 17.33
C THR A 127 5.23 -22.07 18.14
N LEU A 128 5.48 -20.96 18.80
CA LEU A 128 6.60 -20.75 19.73
C LEU A 128 6.03 -20.53 21.14
N LYS A 129 6.70 -21.08 22.16
CA LYS A 129 6.30 -20.90 23.56
C LYS A 129 7.50 -20.54 24.42
N ASP A 130 7.24 -19.73 25.45
CA ASP A 130 8.21 -19.52 26.52
C ASP A 130 8.22 -20.74 27.45
N PRO A 131 9.41 -21.27 27.83
CA PRO A 131 9.49 -22.45 28.69
C PRO A 131 9.14 -22.16 30.15
N VAL A 132 9.13 -20.91 30.58
CA VAL A 132 8.89 -20.48 31.98
C VAL A 132 7.52 -19.82 32.12
N TYR A 133 7.19 -18.90 31.21
CA TYR A 133 5.92 -18.20 31.22
C TYR A 133 4.87 -18.89 30.36
N PRO A 134 3.58 -18.91 30.77
CA PRO A 134 2.49 -19.41 29.89
C PRO A 134 2.22 -18.37 28.79
N PHE A 135 3.21 -18.16 27.93
CA PHE A 135 3.26 -17.17 26.88
C PHE A 135 3.51 -17.85 25.51
N GLU A 136 2.70 -17.51 24.52
CA GLU A 136 2.70 -18.15 23.21
C GLU A 136 2.75 -17.10 22.10
N VAL A 137 3.56 -17.35 21.10
CA VAL A 137 3.64 -16.59 19.86
C VAL A 137 3.39 -17.52 18.69
N LYS A 138 2.44 -17.18 17.82
CA LYS A 138 2.23 -17.86 16.54
C LYS A 138 2.68 -16.98 15.40
N LEU A 139 3.56 -17.53 14.57
CA LEU A 139 4.01 -16.92 13.34
C LEU A 139 3.22 -17.48 12.19
N PHE A 140 2.62 -16.63 11.41
CA PHE A 140 1.81 -16.99 10.25
C PHE A 140 2.53 -16.60 8.97
N TYR A 141 2.62 -17.54 8.04
CA TYR A 141 3.23 -17.37 6.72
C TYR A 141 2.22 -17.84 5.69
N LYS A 142 1.61 -16.89 4.98
CA LYS A 142 0.66 -17.17 3.92
C LYS A 142 1.32 -16.92 2.58
N THR A 143 1.41 -17.95 1.75
CA THR A 143 1.99 -17.86 0.43
C THR A 143 0.93 -17.84 -0.65
N TYR A 144 1.16 -17.01 -1.68
CA TYR A 144 0.40 -16.96 -2.92
C TYR A 144 1.37 -17.37 -4.03
N ALA A 145 1.33 -18.67 -4.36
CA ALA A 145 2.40 -19.29 -5.13
C ALA A 145 2.59 -18.64 -6.51
N ALA A 146 1.54 -18.49 -7.30
CA ALA A 146 1.63 -17.97 -8.66
C ALA A 146 2.09 -16.50 -8.72
N GLU A 147 1.81 -15.72 -7.69
CA GLU A 147 2.17 -14.31 -7.58
C GLU A 147 3.52 -14.09 -6.85
N ASN A 148 4.19 -15.14 -6.38
CA ASN A 148 5.44 -15.04 -5.60
C ASN A 148 5.33 -14.11 -4.39
N ILE A 149 4.18 -14.10 -3.70
CA ILE A 149 3.94 -13.27 -2.53
C ILE A 149 3.98 -14.11 -1.26
N LEU A 150 4.65 -13.56 -0.25
CA LEU A 150 4.65 -14.02 1.12
C LEU A 150 4.02 -12.93 2.01
N GLU A 151 2.91 -13.27 2.65
CA GLU A 151 2.20 -12.45 3.65
C GLU A 151 2.49 -13.02 5.03
N GLN A 152 2.93 -12.18 5.98
CA GLN A 152 3.33 -12.59 7.32
C GLN A 152 2.63 -11.75 8.37
N TRP A 153 2.22 -12.38 9.48
CA TRP A 153 1.77 -11.69 10.69
C TRP A 153 2.04 -12.57 11.92
N THR A 154 1.89 -11.97 13.08
CA THR A 154 2.15 -12.62 14.37
C THR A 154 0.91 -12.51 15.25
N GLU A 155 0.60 -13.56 16.01
CA GLU A 155 -0.39 -13.55 17.06
C GLU A 155 0.28 -13.87 18.40
N ILE A 156 0.02 -13.04 19.39
CA ILE A 156 0.63 -13.10 20.73
C ILE A 156 -0.49 -13.36 21.74
N ARG A 157 -0.31 -14.36 22.58
CA ARG A 157 -1.27 -14.76 23.62
C ARG A 157 -0.54 -15.19 24.89
N HIS A 158 -1.14 -14.96 26.05
CA HIS A 158 -0.62 -15.47 27.34
C HIS A 158 -1.75 -15.95 28.27
N GLN A 159 -1.36 -16.70 29.30
CA GLN A 159 -2.21 -17.19 30.38
C GLN A 159 -1.63 -16.80 31.77
N GLU A 160 -0.82 -15.79 31.83
CA GLU A 160 -0.27 -15.29 33.08
C GLU A 160 -1.38 -14.73 33.97
N LYS A 161 -1.18 -14.78 35.30
CA LYS A 161 -2.18 -14.31 36.30
C LYS A 161 -2.48 -12.82 36.21
N LYS A 162 -1.51 -12.03 35.76
CA LYS A 162 -1.63 -10.57 35.58
C LYS A 162 -1.50 -10.23 34.10
N ARG A 163 -1.91 -9.01 33.74
CA ARG A 163 -1.66 -8.43 32.42
C ARG A 163 -0.17 -8.43 32.11
N VAL A 164 0.17 -8.66 30.85
CA VAL A 164 1.49 -8.38 30.30
C VAL A 164 1.45 -7.07 29.51
N VAL A 165 2.61 -6.44 29.34
CA VAL A 165 2.72 -5.24 28.50
C VAL A 165 3.64 -5.55 27.33
N LEU A 166 3.09 -5.47 26.14
CA LEU A 166 3.84 -5.57 24.88
C LEU A 166 4.47 -4.22 24.60
N LYS A 167 5.80 -4.15 24.66
CA LYS A 167 6.60 -2.94 24.38
C LYS A 167 7.01 -2.87 22.93
N LYS A 168 7.23 -4.02 22.28
CA LYS A 168 7.45 -4.19 20.86
C LYS A 168 6.80 -5.50 20.41
N TYR A 169 6.20 -5.50 19.22
CA TYR A 169 5.39 -6.61 18.68
C TYR A 169 5.36 -6.55 17.17
N ALA A 170 6.46 -6.99 16.55
CA ALA A 170 6.63 -6.95 15.11
C ALA A 170 5.69 -7.92 14.37
N SER A 171 5.33 -7.56 13.16
CA SER A 171 4.59 -8.44 12.23
C SER A 171 5.47 -9.51 11.63
N ALA A 172 6.73 -9.15 11.35
CA ALA A 172 7.71 -10.05 10.76
C ALA A 172 9.13 -9.72 11.21
N ASN A 173 9.97 -10.74 11.21
CA ASN A 173 11.41 -10.66 11.38
C ASN A 173 12.04 -11.52 10.27
N LEU A 174 12.67 -10.87 9.29
CA LEU A 174 13.34 -11.53 8.19
C LEU A 174 14.86 -11.44 8.35
N TYR A 175 15.57 -12.42 7.80
CA TYR A 175 17.01 -12.44 7.73
C TYR A 175 17.45 -12.68 6.29
N LEU A 176 18.24 -11.74 5.76
CA LEU A 176 18.71 -11.73 4.39
C LEU A 176 20.22 -11.84 4.36
N THR A 177 20.71 -12.76 3.54
CA THR A 177 22.15 -12.94 3.30
C THR A 177 22.56 -12.22 2.02
N GLY A 178 23.66 -11.47 2.07
CA GLY A 178 24.19 -10.69 0.95
C GLY A 178 25.49 -10.04 1.33
N ARG A 179 26.21 -9.45 0.37
CA ARG A 179 27.45 -8.69 0.64
C ARG A 179 27.17 -7.24 0.94
N LYS A 180 26.21 -6.66 0.19
CA LYS A 180 25.77 -5.28 0.30
C LYS A 180 24.26 -5.22 0.18
N PHE A 181 23.68 -4.20 0.80
CA PHE A 181 22.23 -3.94 0.74
C PHE A 181 22.00 -2.49 0.41
N PHE A 182 21.14 -2.22 -0.57
CA PHE A 182 20.75 -0.90 -1.00
C PHE A 182 19.26 -0.74 -0.70
N LEU A 183 18.95 0.11 0.27
CA LEU A 183 17.58 0.41 0.65
C LEU A 183 17.07 1.58 -0.18
N THR A 184 15.99 1.36 -0.90
CA THR A 184 15.21 2.43 -1.50
C THR A 184 13.89 2.57 -0.74
N HIS A 185 13.64 3.76 -0.25
CA HIS A 185 12.39 4.16 0.38
C HIS A 185 11.86 5.45 -0.25
N PHE A 186 10.66 5.85 0.14
CA PHE A 186 10.02 7.01 -0.45
C PHE A 186 9.75 8.04 0.64
N ALA A 187 10.14 9.28 0.37
CA ALA A 187 9.88 10.41 1.23
C ALA A 187 8.92 11.38 0.55
N GLY A 188 8.47 12.40 1.24
CA GLY A 188 7.65 13.43 0.63
C GLY A 188 6.90 14.29 1.64
N GLY A 189 5.69 14.62 1.29
CA GLY A 189 4.78 15.46 2.05
C GLY A 189 3.57 15.78 1.20
N TRP A 190 2.69 16.62 1.67
CA TRP A 190 1.54 17.07 0.89
C TRP A 190 1.98 17.67 -0.45
N ALA A 191 1.38 17.17 -1.54
CA ALA A 191 1.68 17.54 -2.93
C ALA A 191 3.14 17.26 -3.39
N ARG A 192 3.87 16.39 -2.67
CA ARG A 192 5.24 15.96 -2.97
C ARG A 192 5.45 14.50 -2.58
N GLU A 193 4.46 13.66 -2.80
CA GLU A 193 4.47 12.26 -2.41
C GLU A 193 5.46 11.43 -3.24
N MET A 194 5.92 10.33 -2.66
CA MET A 194 6.66 9.26 -3.32
C MET A 194 8.00 9.68 -3.95
N GLN A 195 8.77 10.58 -3.32
CA GLN A 195 10.13 10.90 -3.78
C GLN A 195 11.10 9.78 -3.38
N PRO A 196 11.78 9.10 -4.33
CA PRO A 196 12.64 7.97 -4.02
C PRO A 196 13.97 8.45 -3.40
N GLU A 197 14.41 7.75 -2.36
CA GLU A 197 15.72 7.90 -1.74
C GLU A 197 16.40 6.53 -1.64
N GLU A 198 17.58 6.37 -2.22
CA GLU A 198 18.38 5.15 -2.14
C GLU A 198 19.64 5.34 -1.32
N THR A 199 19.96 4.38 -0.44
CA THR A 199 21.17 4.39 0.37
C THR A 199 21.74 3.00 0.54
N GLU A 200 23.09 2.85 0.46
CA GLU A 200 23.78 1.63 0.88
C GLU A 200 23.72 1.52 2.40
N LEU A 201 23.21 0.41 2.93
CA LEU A 201 23.12 0.17 4.36
C LEU A 201 24.51 -0.10 4.97
N SER A 202 24.88 0.72 5.94
CA SER A 202 26.06 0.53 6.80
C SER A 202 25.74 -0.32 8.02
N SER A 203 26.77 -0.71 8.78
CA SER A 203 26.57 -1.41 10.07
C SER A 203 25.75 -0.58 11.05
N GLY A 204 24.89 -1.25 11.79
CA GLY A 204 23.92 -0.62 12.70
C GLY A 204 22.51 -0.66 12.15
N ILE A 205 21.64 0.24 12.63
CA ILE A 205 20.22 0.23 12.34
C ILE A 205 19.82 1.48 11.55
N LYS A 206 19.25 1.30 10.37
CA LYS A 206 18.47 2.31 9.66
C LYS A 206 16.99 2.08 9.95
N THR A 207 16.31 3.09 10.44
CA THR A 207 14.87 3.02 10.75
C THR A 207 14.05 3.87 9.78
N LEU A 208 12.93 3.32 9.30
CA LEU A 208 11.85 4.05 8.66
C LEU A 208 10.64 3.98 9.56
N ASP A 209 10.04 5.13 9.92
CA ASP A 209 8.90 5.13 10.82
C ASP A 209 7.97 6.34 10.63
N THR A 210 6.76 6.22 11.17
CA THR A 210 5.82 7.34 11.26
C THR A 210 5.14 7.38 12.63
N LYS A 211 4.74 8.60 13.04
CA LYS A 211 4.11 8.88 14.34
C LYS A 211 2.87 9.77 14.21
N LEU A 212 2.34 9.92 13.02
CA LEU A 212 1.30 10.89 12.69
C LEU A 212 -0.13 10.43 13.05
N GLY A 213 -0.31 9.14 13.28
CA GLY A 213 -1.61 8.55 13.65
C GLY A 213 -2.55 8.39 12.45
N ALA A 214 -3.56 9.26 12.30
CA ALA A 214 -4.62 9.09 11.30
C ALA A 214 -4.17 9.28 9.84
N ARG A 215 -3.25 10.21 9.59
CA ARG A 215 -2.65 10.50 8.28
C ARG A 215 -1.23 9.94 8.23
N ALA A 216 -1.10 8.64 8.40
CA ALA A 216 0.16 8.00 8.77
C ALA A 216 1.25 8.11 7.70
N ASP A 217 0.90 8.12 6.40
CA ASP A 217 1.84 8.00 5.29
C ASP A 217 2.25 9.34 4.69
N LEU A 218 1.82 10.46 5.30
CA LEU A 218 2.02 11.82 4.75
C LEU A 218 3.47 12.10 4.31
N PHE A 219 4.45 11.70 5.13
CA PHE A 219 5.87 11.96 4.84
C PHE A 219 6.61 10.73 4.35
N GLN A 220 6.12 9.55 4.66
CA GLN A 220 6.78 8.30 4.37
C GLN A 220 5.77 7.15 4.33
N PRO A 221 5.52 6.54 3.16
CA PRO A 221 4.62 5.38 3.06
C PRO A 221 5.26 4.11 3.64
N PRO A 222 4.45 3.12 4.08
CA PRO A 222 4.93 1.87 4.66
C PRO A 222 5.42 0.89 3.57
N SER A 223 6.28 1.38 2.66
CA SER A 223 6.73 0.63 1.49
C SER A 223 8.20 0.92 1.17
N PHE A 224 8.93 -0.12 0.80
CA PHE A 224 10.35 -0.03 0.46
C PHE A 224 10.75 -1.18 -0.47
N TYR A 225 11.95 -1.08 -1.04
CA TYR A 225 12.66 -2.24 -1.56
C TYR A 225 14.14 -2.24 -1.16
N VAL A 226 14.69 -3.45 -1.01
CA VAL A 226 16.11 -3.68 -0.70
C VAL A 226 16.72 -4.48 -1.83
N SER A 227 17.65 -3.86 -2.57
CA SER A 227 18.48 -4.53 -3.55
C SER A 227 19.67 -5.20 -2.87
N MET A 228 20.06 -6.37 -3.35
CA MET A 228 21.14 -7.17 -2.78
C MET A 228 22.34 -7.20 -3.74
N ASP A 229 23.53 -7.02 -3.17
CA ASP A 229 24.85 -7.00 -3.82
C ASP A 229 25.08 -5.80 -4.75
N ARG A 230 24.08 -5.31 -5.46
CA ARG A 230 24.08 -4.10 -6.30
C ARG A 230 22.67 -3.51 -6.38
N PRO A 231 22.52 -2.22 -6.70
CA PRO A 231 21.21 -1.65 -7.03
C PRO A 231 20.53 -2.45 -8.15
N ALA A 232 19.27 -2.80 -7.95
CA ALA A 232 18.51 -3.54 -8.96
C ALA A 232 17.91 -2.56 -9.99
N SER A 233 17.95 -2.96 -11.29
CA SER A 233 17.25 -2.29 -12.37
C SER A 233 15.81 -2.77 -12.51
N GLU A 234 15.11 -2.34 -13.54
CA GLU A 234 13.76 -2.84 -13.86
C GLU A 234 13.77 -4.35 -14.18
N THR A 235 14.85 -4.84 -14.83
CA THR A 235 14.92 -6.19 -15.40
C THR A 235 16.03 -7.07 -14.82
N GLU A 236 16.87 -6.53 -13.94
CA GLU A 236 18.03 -7.25 -13.40
C GLU A 236 18.28 -6.93 -11.94
N GLY A 237 18.87 -7.90 -11.25
CA GLY A 237 19.31 -7.80 -9.85
C GLY A 237 18.31 -8.42 -8.88
N LYS A 238 18.85 -8.84 -7.74
CA LYS A 238 18.06 -9.43 -6.65
C LYS A 238 17.49 -8.33 -5.77
N VAL A 239 16.16 -8.34 -5.59
CA VAL A 239 15.45 -7.33 -4.82
C VAL A 239 14.31 -7.93 -4.00
N LEU A 240 14.20 -7.50 -2.74
CA LEU A 240 13.05 -7.73 -1.87
C LEU A 240 12.21 -6.45 -1.87
N MET A 241 10.94 -6.53 -2.28
CA MET A 241 9.94 -5.49 -2.02
C MET A 241 9.12 -5.85 -0.80
N GLY A 242 8.86 -4.85 0.06
CA GLY A 242 8.08 -5.02 1.28
C GLY A 242 7.13 -3.86 1.52
N THR A 243 5.94 -4.17 2.06
CA THR A 243 4.94 -3.19 2.48
C THR A 243 4.12 -3.71 3.66
N LEU A 244 3.78 -2.82 4.59
CA LEU A 244 2.92 -3.17 5.73
C LEU A 244 1.48 -2.80 5.43
N ALA A 245 0.57 -3.75 5.57
CA ALA A 245 -0.87 -3.52 5.45
C ALA A 245 -1.43 -2.97 6.77
N TRP A 246 -1.20 -1.68 7.01
CA TRP A 246 -1.58 -1.00 8.24
C TRP A 246 -1.80 0.50 8.02
N THR A 247 -3.00 0.98 8.28
CA THR A 247 -3.42 2.38 8.08
C THR A 247 -3.07 3.26 9.30
N GLY A 248 -1.90 3.07 9.88
CA GLY A 248 -1.47 3.77 11.11
C GLY A 248 0.04 3.84 11.25
N ASN A 249 0.51 4.24 12.43
CA ASN A 249 1.94 4.36 12.71
C ASN A 249 2.65 3.02 12.53
N TYR A 250 3.69 3.01 11.71
CA TYR A 250 4.52 1.82 11.44
C TYR A 250 5.99 2.08 11.76
N LYS A 251 6.75 1.00 11.89
CA LYS A 251 8.21 1.03 12.04
C LYS A 251 8.85 -0.14 11.30
N PHE A 252 9.91 0.16 10.54
CA PHE A 252 10.80 -0.80 9.91
C PHE A 252 12.21 -0.56 10.39
N ASP A 253 12.85 -1.58 10.96
CA ASP A 253 14.25 -1.56 11.38
C ASP A 253 15.06 -2.45 10.43
N PHE A 254 16.03 -1.84 9.76
CA PHE A 254 17.01 -2.49 8.88
C PHE A 254 18.33 -2.55 9.64
N GLU A 255 18.58 -3.64 10.34
CA GLU A 255 19.78 -3.84 11.14
C GLU A 255 20.78 -4.69 10.39
N LYS A 256 21.92 -4.08 10.02
CA LYS A 256 23.05 -4.83 9.47
C LYS A 256 23.88 -5.38 10.62
N ASP A 257 23.91 -6.72 10.72
CA ASP A 257 24.61 -7.42 11.78
C ASP A 257 26.16 -7.35 11.63
N PRO A 258 26.92 -7.75 12.66
CA PRO A 258 28.40 -7.75 12.59
C PRO A 258 28.99 -8.61 11.48
N TYR A 259 28.24 -9.55 10.95
CA TYR A 259 28.67 -10.44 9.84
C TYR A 259 28.31 -9.87 8.46
N GLY A 260 27.62 -8.72 8.44
CA GLY A 260 27.25 -8.02 7.20
C GLY A 260 25.92 -8.47 6.61
N HIS A 261 25.15 -9.33 7.29
CA HIS A 261 23.80 -9.73 6.87
C HIS A 261 22.74 -8.75 7.37
N LEU A 262 21.57 -8.78 6.77
CA LEU A 262 20.50 -7.84 7.07
C LEU A 262 19.36 -8.51 7.83
N ARG A 263 19.08 -7.99 9.02
CA ARG A 263 17.85 -8.26 9.77
C ARG A 263 16.83 -7.18 9.45
N LEU A 264 15.63 -7.58 9.11
CA LEU A 264 14.52 -6.69 8.81
C LEU A 264 13.36 -6.99 9.77
N ILE A 265 13.05 -6.01 10.61
CA ILE A 265 11.98 -6.11 11.61
C ILE A 265 10.91 -5.09 11.25
N THR A 266 9.68 -5.55 11.06
CA THR A 266 8.59 -4.72 10.54
C THR A 266 7.34 -4.87 11.38
N GLY A 267 6.60 -3.77 11.59
CA GLY A 267 5.33 -3.83 12.30
C GLY A 267 4.78 -2.46 12.69
N ILE A 268 3.83 -2.46 13.61
CA ILE A 268 3.30 -1.25 14.24
C ILE A 268 4.42 -0.53 14.97
N ASN A 269 4.44 0.80 14.87
CA ASN A 269 5.39 1.61 15.65
C ASN A 269 5.07 1.53 17.16
N PRO A 270 6.00 1.08 17.99
CA PRO A 270 5.78 1.03 19.43
C PRO A 270 5.82 2.40 20.13
N PHE A 271 6.08 3.47 19.38
CA PHE A 271 6.04 4.84 19.91
C PHE A 271 4.69 5.15 20.56
N ALA A 272 4.70 5.46 21.85
CA ALA A 272 3.51 5.72 22.67
C ALA A 272 2.40 4.65 22.53
N SER A 273 2.78 3.41 22.19
CA SER A 273 1.86 2.31 21.87
C SER A 273 2.16 1.04 22.67
N ASP A 274 2.65 1.19 23.90
CA ASP A 274 2.73 0.06 24.84
C ASP A 274 1.35 -0.59 24.94
N TYR A 275 1.24 -1.88 24.65
CA TYR A 275 -0.05 -2.55 24.62
C TYR A 275 -0.23 -3.49 25.80
N SER A 276 -1.15 -3.15 26.71
CA SER A 276 -1.53 -4.01 27.84
C SER A 276 -2.45 -5.12 27.34
N LEU A 277 -2.00 -6.36 27.44
CA LEU A 277 -2.73 -7.54 26.99
C LEU A 277 -3.28 -8.31 28.20
N ASP A 278 -4.59 -8.57 28.20
CA ASP A 278 -5.24 -9.39 29.23
C ASP A 278 -5.01 -10.88 28.98
N ALA A 279 -5.00 -11.66 30.05
CA ALA A 279 -4.90 -13.13 29.96
C ALA A 279 -5.98 -13.70 29.04
N ALA A 280 -5.64 -14.75 28.31
CA ALA A 280 -6.50 -15.45 27.34
C ALA A 280 -6.95 -14.61 26.13
N THR A 281 -6.56 -13.34 26.04
CA THR A 281 -6.79 -12.55 24.82
C THR A 281 -5.63 -12.70 23.84
N THR A 282 -5.90 -12.42 22.56
CA THR A 282 -4.88 -12.51 21.48
C THR A 282 -4.64 -11.13 20.90
N PHE A 283 -3.39 -10.71 20.86
CA PHE A 283 -2.96 -9.56 20.07
C PHE A 283 -2.50 -10.03 18.69
N LYS A 284 -3.17 -9.54 17.65
CA LYS A 284 -2.81 -9.81 16.26
C LYS A 284 -2.15 -8.58 15.66
N THR A 285 -0.99 -8.76 15.04
CA THR A 285 -0.28 -7.73 14.29
C THR A 285 -0.84 -7.58 12.86
N PRO A 286 -0.62 -6.45 12.18
CA PRO A 286 -0.96 -6.31 10.77
C PRO A 286 -0.12 -7.23 9.89
N SER A 287 -0.59 -7.47 8.66
CA SER A 287 0.14 -8.25 7.67
C SER A 287 1.30 -7.47 7.07
N PHE A 288 2.49 -8.07 7.06
CA PHE A 288 3.63 -7.62 6.26
C PHE A 288 3.68 -8.45 4.96
N ILE A 289 3.73 -7.77 3.83
CA ILE A 289 3.63 -8.37 2.50
C ILE A 289 4.95 -8.19 1.79
N THR A 290 5.53 -9.29 1.30
CA THR A 290 6.81 -9.28 0.59
C THR A 290 6.77 -10.10 -0.70
N THR A 291 7.61 -9.68 -1.64
CA THR A 291 8.01 -10.48 -2.80
C THR A 291 9.52 -10.35 -3.01
N LEU A 292 10.14 -11.46 -3.35
CA LEU A 292 11.55 -11.52 -3.74
C LEU A 292 11.62 -11.77 -5.25
N SER A 293 12.47 -11.03 -5.96
CA SER A 293 12.75 -11.24 -7.38
C SER A 293 14.27 -11.29 -7.59
N GLU A 294 14.73 -12.16 -8.47
CA GLU A 294 16.11 -12.19 -8.98
C GLU A 294 16.22 -11.46 -10.33
N ASN A 295 15.07 -11.05 -10.90
CA ASN A 295 14.93 -10.42 -12.21
C ASN A 295 14.53 -8.94 -12.13
N GLY A 296 14.99 -8.24 -11.09
CA GLY A 296 14.82 -6.80 -10.94
C GLY A 296 13.49 -6.32 -10.34
N LYS A 297 13.37 -5.00 -10.23
CA LYS A 297 12.23 -4.30 -9.59
C LYS A 297 10.92 -4.50 -10.34
N GLY A 298 10.98 -4.62 -11.66
CA GLY A 298 9.79 -4.77 -12.51
C GLY A 298 9.05 -6.07 -12.25
N GLU A 299 9.76 -7.20 -12.11
CA GLU A 299 9.12 -8.48 -11.77
C GLU A 299 8.50 -8.42 -10.37
N ALA A 300 9.24 -7.93 -9.37
CA ALA A 300 8.70 -7.76 -8.01
C ALA A 300 7.43 -6.89 -7.99
N SER A 301 7.43 -5.79 -8.75
CA SER A 301 6.27 -4.91 -8.90
C SER A 301 5.07 -5.63 -9.54
N ARG A 302 5.28 -6.38 -10.64
CA ARG A 302 4.22 -7.17 -11.30
C ARG A 302 3.65 -8.27 -10.39
N ASN A 303 4.47 -8.90 -9.56
CA ASN A 303 4.03 -9.85 -8.53
C ASN A 303 3.03 -9.18 -7.57
N LEU A 304 3.39 -8.01 -7.02
CA LEU A 304 2.50 -7.22 -6.14
C LEU A 304 1.21 -6.81 -6.86
N HIS A 305 1.30 -6.35 -8.12
CA HIS A 305 0.13 -5.93 -8.89
C HIS A 305 -0.85 -7.08 -9.13
N SER A 306 -0.33 -8.25 -9.55
CA SER A 306 -1.16 -9.44 -9.79
C SER A 306 -1.86 -9.89 -8.51
N TRP A 307 -1.10 -9.97 -7.40
CA TRP A 307 -1.64 -10.34 -6.10
C TRP A 307 -2.67 -9.32 -5.61
N ALA A 308 -2.36 -8.01 -5.71
CA ALA A 308 -3.25 -6.96 -5.24
C ALA A 308 -4.61 -7.01 -5.96
N ARG A 309 -4.62 -7.14 -7.27
CA ARG A 309 -5.87 -7.26 -8.06
C ARG A 309 -6.71 -8.46 -7.65
N LYS A 310 -6.08 -9.60 -7.38
CA LYS A 310 -6.78 -10.86 -7.09
C LYS A 310 -7.25 -11.00 -5.65
N TYR A 311 -6.47 -10.51 -4.69
CA TYR A 311 -6.63 -10.88 -3.29
C TYR A 311 -6.80 -9.71 -2.33
N ARG A 312 -6.48 -8.49 -2.74
CA ARG A 312 -6.41 -7.39 -1.79
C ARG A 312 -7.23 -6.15 -2.15
N LEU A 313 -7.15 -5.71 -3.39
CA LEU A 313 -7.88 -4.54 -3.84
C LEU A 313 -9.38 -4.83 -3.94
N ARG A 314 -10.19 -3.97 -3.33
CA ARG A 314 -11.64 -4.07 -3.48
C ARG A 314 -12.03 -3.96 -4.94
N ASP A 315 -12.77 -4.94 -5.43
CA ASP A 315 -13.16 -5.04 -6.85
C ASP A 315 -11.98 -4.88 -7.82
N GLY A 316 -10.88 -5.60 -7.55
CA GLY A 316 -9.60 -5.47 -8.27
C GLY A 316 -9.65 -5.83 -9.76
N ASN A 317 -10.74 -6.44 -10.24
CA ASN A 317 -11.00 -6.75 -11.64
C ASN A 317 -12.19 -5.97 -12.22
N GLY A 318 -12.83 -5.10 -11.42
CA GLY A 318 -14.00 -4.35 -11.82
C GLY A 318 -13.67 -3.13 -12.68
N ARG A 319 -14.70 -2.62 -13.37
CA ARG A 319 -14.60 -1.37 -14.11
C ARG A 319 -14.39 -0.19 -13.16
N ARG A 320 -13.57 0.76 -13.56
CA ARG A 320 -13.42 2.06 -12.90
C ARG A 320 -14.22 3.13 -13.64
N LEU A 321 -14.88 4.00 -12.87
CA LEU A 321 -15.74 5.05 -13.42
C LEU A 321 -14.92 6.33 -13.66
N THR A 322 -14.90 6.83 -14.89
CA THR A 322 -14.35 8.15 -15.19
C THR A 322 -15.24 9.25 -14.57
N LEU A 323 -14.65 10.36 -14.16
CA LEU A 323 -15.41 11.37 -13.41
C LEU A 323 -15.05 12.82 -13.77
N LEU A 324 -15.97 13.72 -13.46
CA LEU A 324 -15.72 15.16 -13.32
C LEU A 324 -15.87 15.53 -11.85
N ASN A 325 -14.80 16.02 -11.23
CA ASN A 325 -14.80 16.59 -9.88
C ASN A 325 -14.98 18.10 -9.98
N ASN A 326 -15.48 18.75 -8.92
CA ASN A 326 -15.62 20.20 -8.88
C ASN A 326 -14.61 20.91 -7.98
N TRP A 327 -13.68 20.21 -7.32
CA TRP A 327 -12.81 20.86 -6.33
C TRP A 327 -11.99 21.99 -6.94
N GLU A 328 -11.10 21.70 -7.89
CA GLU A 328 -10.31 22.74 -8.54
C GLU A 328 -11.11 23.60 -9.52
N ALA A 329 -12.29 23.15 -9.94
CA ALA A 329 -13.17 23.90 -10.81
C ALA A 329 -13.89 25.06 -10.08
N THR A 330 -14.26 24.86 -8.79
CA THR A 330 -15.08 25.83 -8.05
C THR A 330 -14.63 26.07 -6.61
N TYR A 331 -13.81 25.19 -6.04
CA TYR A 331 -13.53 25.14 -4.60
C TYR A 331 -14.84 25.21 -3.79
N PHE A 332 -14.92 26.07 -2.78
CA PHE A 332 -16.12 26.27 -1.97
C PHE A 332 -17.19 27.18 -2.62
N ASP A 333 -16.88 27.83 -3.76
CA ASP A 333 -17.78 28.76 -4.45
C ASP A 333 -18.70 28.01 -5.42
N PHE A 334 -19.71 27.35 -4.87
CA PHE A 334 -20.78 26.74 -5.65
C PHE A 334 -22.13 26.82 -4.95
N ASP A 335 -23.17 26.72 -5.76
CA ASP A 335 -24.54 26.50 -5.39
C ASP A 335 -25.16 25.41 -6.27
N GLU A 336 -26.39 25.06 -6.00
CA GLU A 336 -27.16 24.05 -6.73
C GLU A 336 -27.22 24.33 -8.25
N THR A 337 -27.43 25.60 -8.63
CA THR A 337 -27.52 26.01 -10.04
C THR A 337 -26.19 25.80 -10.78
N LYS A 338 -25.10 26.24 -10.15
CA LYS A 338 -23.73 26.04 -10.71
C LYS A 338 -23.40 24.57 -10.87
N LEU A 339 -23.74 23.72 -9.86
CA LEU A 339 -23.49 22.28 -9.93
C LEU A 339 -24.28 21.62 -11.06
N VAL A 340 -25.58 21.92 -11.22
CA VAL A 340 -26.40 21.40 -12.33
C VAL A 340 -25.83 21.85 -13.68
N GLY A 341 -25.27 23.04 -13.76
CA GLY A 341 -24.55 23.51 -14.95
C GLY A 341 -23.32 22.67 -15.28
N LEU A 342 -22.58 22.20 -14.25
CA LEU A 342 -21.42 21.31 -14.42
C LEU A 342 -21.81 19.89 -14.90
N PHE A 343 -23.02 19.40 -14.59
CA PHE A 343 -23.49 18.09 -15.07
C PHE A 343 -23.58 18.04 -16.60
N LYS A 344 -23.97 19.15 -17.22
CA LYS A 344 -23.94 19.28 -18.69
C LYS A 344 -22.50 19.10 -19.21
N GLY A 345 -21.54 19.74 -18.57
CA GLY A 345 -20.12 19.59 -18.92
C GLY A 345 -19.63 18.15 -18.77
N ALA A 346 -20.00 17.46 -17.67
CA ALA A 346 -19.68 16.05 -17.47
C ALA A 346 -20.24 15.16 -18.60
N LYS A 347 -21.49 15.36 -18.97
CA LYS A 347 -22.12 14.68 -20.10
C LYS A 347 -21.43 15.01 -21.42
N ASP A 348 -21.09 16.28 -21.65
CA ASP A 348 -20.43 16.72 -22.88
C ASP A 348 -19.02 16.16 -23.01
N LEU A 349 -18.29 15.96 -21.93
CA LEU A 349 -17.03 15.19 -21.90
C LEU A 349 -17.24 13.70 -22.16
N GLY A 350 -18.32 13.13 -21.66
CA GLY A 350 -18.64 11.71 -21.74
C GLY A 350 -18.07 10.90 -20.58
N VAL A 351 -17.88 11.52 -19.39
CA VAL A 351 -17.50 10.82 -18.17
C VAL A 351 -18.68 10.08 -17.55
N ASP A 352 -18.41 9.05 -16.75
CA ASP A 352 -19.42 8.20 -16.12
C ASP A 352 -20.18 8.91 -14.98
N LEU A 353 -19.49 9.79 -14.21
CA LEU A 353 -20.10 10.44 -13.04
C LEU A 353 -19.56 11.85 -12.78
N PHE A 354 -20.34 12.62 -12.00
CA PHE A 354 -19.92 13.85 -11.36
C PHE A 354 -19.65 13.59 -9.88
N LEU A 355 -18.53 14.08 -9.35
CA LEU A 355 -18.16 13.97 -7.94
C LEU A 355 -18.23 15.34 -7.27
N LEU A 356 -19.18 15.53 -6.35
CA LEU A 356 -19.27 16.70 -5.49
C LEU A 356 -18.24 16.60 -4.37
N ASP A 357 -17.28 17.52 -4.36
CA ASP A 357 -16.21 17.60 -3.37
C ASP A 357 -16.61 18.42 -2.12
N ASP A 358 -15.66 18.84 -1.29
CA ASP A 358 -15.86 19.54 -0.01
C ASP A 358 -16.71 20.82 -0.15
N GLY A 359 -17.50 21.14 0.88
CA GLY A 359 -18.24 22.40 0.96
C GLY A 359 -19.78 22.32 0.88
N TRP A 360 -20.36 21.12 0.78
CA TRP A 360 -21.79 20.91 0.59
C TRP A 360 -22.64 20.89 1.88
N PHE A 361 -22.04 20.94 3.05
CA PHE A 361 -22.65 20.66 4.35
C PHE A 361 -22.55 21.83 5.34
N ALA A 362 -23.18 21.65 6.52
CA ALA A 362 -23.26 22.55 7.66
C ALA A 362 -24.11 23.81 7.44
N ASN A 363 -24.96 24.13 8.44
CA ASN A 363 -25.86 25.27 8.40
C ASN A 363 -25.50 26.35 9.42
N LYS A 364 -25.28 26.01 10.69
CA LYS A 364 -24.89 26.97 11.73
C LYS A 364 -23.52 27.58 11.47
N TYR A 365 -22.56 26.71 11.06
CA TYR A 365 -21.20 27.07 10.68
C TYR A 365 -20.93 26.60 9.24
N PRO A 366 -21.45 27.34 8.21
CA PRO A 366 -21.39 26.86 6.83
C PRO A 366 -19.98 26.52 6.36
N ARG A 367 -19.84 25.37 5.68
CA ARG A 367 -18.58 24.93 5.08
C ARG A 367 -18.25 25.76 3.82
N ASN A 368 -17.92 27.05 4.02
CA ASN A 368 -17.48 27.96 2.96
C ASN A 368 -15.95 28.14 2.92
N HIS A 369 -15.24 27.52 3.81
CA HIS A 369 -13.79 27.44 3.94
C HIS A 369 -13.43 26.29 4.87
N ASP A 370 -12.15 25.92 4.96
CA ASP A 370 -11.67 24.74 5.68
C ASP A 370 -11.64 24.84 7.21
N SER A 371 -11.92 26.02 7.78
CA SER A 371 -11.85 26.25 9.23
C SER A 371 -13.21 26.19 9.95
N ALA A 372 -14.30 25.79 9.28
CA ALA A 372 -15.61 25.66 9.87
C ALA A 372 -16.45 24.53 9.25
N GLY A 373 -17.42 24.04 9.99
CA GLY A 373 -18.49 23.15 9.53
C GLY A 373 -18.14 21.67 9.51
N LEU A 374 -16.86 21.28 9.51
CA LEU A 374 -16.50 19.87 9.47
C LEU A 374 -16.98 19.14 10.73
N GLY A 375 -17.71 18.06 10.55
CA GLY A 375 -18.44 17.33 11.60
C GLY A 375 -19.98 17.47 11.49
N ASP A 376 -20.46 18.53 10.86
CA ASP A 376 -21.91 18.84 10.72
C ASP A 376 -22.40 18.41 9.33
N TRP A 377 -22.73 17.14 9.16
CA TRP A 377 -23.03 16.50 7.88
C TRP A 377 -24.46 16.74 7.37
N GLN A 378 -25.11 17.82 7.82
CA GLN A 378 -26.39 18.24 7.23
C GLN A 378 -26.14 19.05 5.96
N GLU A 379 -26.93 18.82 4.93
CA GLU A 379 -26.90 19.59 3.68
C GLU A 379 -26.98 21.10 3.96
N ASN A 380 -26.08 21.86 3.37
CA ASN A 380 -26.09 23.32 3.48
C ASN A 380 -27.29 23.89 2.69
N ARG A 381 -28.34 24.37 3.38
CA ARG A 381 -29.57 24.80 2.77
C ARG A 381 -29.46 26.11 1.98
N ALA A 382 -28.44 26.93 2.23
CA ALA A 382 -28.18 28.11 1.45
C ALA A 382 -27.58 27.78 0.07
N LYS A 383 -26.69 26.80 0.02
CA LYS A 383 -26.06 26.32 -1.24
C LYS A 383 -26.97 25.34 -1.99
N LEU A 384 -27.61 24.44 -1.26
CA LEU A 384 -28.39 23.32 -1.77
C LEU A 384 -29.84 23.34 -1.20
N PRO A 385 -30.67 24.27 -1.62
CA PRO A 385 -32.02 24.41 -1.07
C PRO A 385 -32.88 23.15 -1.24
N HIS A 386 -32.69 22.38 -2.32
CA HIS A 386 -33.40 21.13 -2.57
C HIS A 386 -32.64 19.88 -2.11
N GLY A 387 -31.42 20.05 -1.60
CA GLY A 387 -30.57 18.98 -1.03
C GLY A 387 -29.92 18.05 -2.05
N ILE A 388 -29.17 17.07 -1.52
CA ILE A 388 -28.39 16.10 -2.31
C ILE A 388 -29.30 15.23 -3.21
N GLY A 389 -30.49 14.86 -2.73
CA GLY A 389 -31.44 14.06 -3.51
C GLY A 389 -31.85 14.72 -4.83
N TYR A 390 -31.97 16.05 -4.85
CA TYR A 390 -32.21 16.79 -6.08
C TYR A 390 -31.03 16.71 -7.04
N LEU A 391 -29.79 16.92 -6.56
CA LEU A 391 -28.59 16.82 -7.39
C LEU A 391 -28.43 15.41 -7.99
N VAL A 392 -28.67 14.36 -7.21
CA VAL A 392 -28.67 12.97 -7.68
C VAL A 392 -29.70 12.76 -8.81
N LYS A 393 -30.90 13.35 -8.66
CA LYS A 393 -31.94 13.29 -9.69
C LYS A 393 -31.52 13.99 -10.96
N GLU A 394 -31.01 15.24 -10.87
CA GLU A 394 -30.58 16.04 -12.02
C GLU A 394 -29.38 15.39 -12.75
N ALA A 395 -28.39 14.85 -12.01
CA ALA A 395 -27.29 14.09 -12.60
C ALA A 395 -27.79 12.85 -13.35
N THR A 396 -28.73 12.09 -12.73
CA THR A 396 -29.37 10.94 -13.38
C THR A 396 -30.13 11.34 -14.64
N ALA A 397 -30.85 12.48 -14.62
CA ALA A 397 -31.56 13.01 -15.78
C ALA A 397 -30.59 13.44 -16.90
N ALA A 398 -29.40 13.93 -16.54
CA ALA A 398 -28.31 14.20 -17.48
C ALA A 398 -27.66 12.93 -18.04
N GLY A 399 -27.95 11.76 -17.49
CA GLY A 399 -27.39 10.46 -17.89
C GLY A 399 -26.02 10.16 -17.30
N ILE A 400 -25.68 10.76 -16.16
CA ILE A 400 -24.43 10.53 -15.41
C ILE A 400 -24.71 10.09 -13.97
N GLY A 401 -23.78 9.37 -13.34
CA GLY A 401 -23.81 9.08 -11.92
C GLY A 401 -23.49 10.31 -11.06
N PHE A 402 -23.78 10.23 -9.76
CA PHE A 402 -23.43 11.26 -8.80
C PHE A 402 -22.66 10.66 -7.64
N GLY A 403 -21.49 11.21 -7.32
CA GLY A 403 -20.66 10.87 -6.17
C GLY A 403 -20.55 12.01 -5.19
N ILE A 404 -20.09 11.71 -3.97
CA ILE A 404 -19.95 12.71 -2.90
C ILE A 404 -18.69 12.47 -2.07
N TRP A 405 -18.06 13.58 -1.66
CA TRP A 405 -16.92 13.61 -0.75
C TRP A 405 -17.37 13.65 0.72
N VAL A 406 -16.63 12.94 1.57
CA VAL A 406 -16.77 12.98 3.03
C VAL A 406 -15.39 12.94 3.71
N GLU A 407 -15.26 13.61 4.86
CA GLU A 407 -14.10 13.54 5.77
C GLU A 407 -14.60 13.23 7.19
N PRO A 408 -15.11 12.03 7.43
CA PRO A 408 -15.97 11.76 8.58
C PRO A 408 -15.21 11.52 9.89
N GLU A 409 -13.89 11.43 9.85
CA GLU A 409 -12.99 11.21 11.00
C GLU A 409 -12.53 12.52 11.64
N MET A 410 -12.85 13.67 11.03
CA MET A 410 -12.34 14.98 11.42
C MET A 410 -13.46 15.93 11.84
N VAL A 411 -13.09 16.92 12.64
CA VAL A 411 -14.03 17.95 13.13
C VAL A 411 -13.35 19.31 13.25
N ASN A 412 -14.06 20.39 12.89
CA ASN A 412 -13.59 21.73 13.19
C ASN A 412 -14.09 22.18 14.59
N PRO A 413 -13.33 23.00 15.30
CA PRO A 413 -13.81 23.66 16.52
C PRO A 413 -15.09 24.50 16.28
N LYS A 414 -15.23 25.09 15.09
CA LYS A 414 -16.44 25.77 14.64
C LYS A 414 -17.39 24.76 13.97
N SER A 415 -18.03 23.90 14.78
CA SER A 415 -19.07 22.96 14.38
C SER A 415 -20.06 22.71 15.51
N GLU A 416 -21.28 22.33 15.20
CA GLU A 416 -22.28 21.92 16.19
C GLU A 416 -21.87 20.60 16.85
N LEU A 417 -21.20 19.71 16.11
CA LEU A 417 -20.67 18.46 16.63
C LEU A 417 -19.68 18.72 17.78
N TYR A 418 -18.73 19.62 17.56
CA TYR A 418 -17.73 19.95 18.58
C TYR A 418 -18.35 20.62 19.82
N GLU A 419 -19.35 21.49 19.62
CA GLU A 419 -20.09 22.10 20.74
C GLU A 419 -20.82 21.06 21.61
N LYS A 420 -21.40 20.04 20.97
CA LYS A 420 -22.20 19.00 21.66
C LYS A 420 -21.33 17.87 22.24
N HIS A 421 -20.26 17.51 21.54
CA HIS A 421 -19.47 16.32 21.80
C HIS A 421 -17.97 16.60 21.79
N ARG A 422 -17.54 17.58 22.60
CA ARG A 422 -16.12 17.89 22.80
C ARG A 422 -15.34 16.71 23.36
N ASP A 423 -16.02 15.78 24.02
CA ASP A 423 -15.46 14.53 24.57
C ASP A 423 -15.26 13.42 23.52
N TRP A 424 -15.70 13.62 22.27
CA TRP A 424 -15.45 12.71 21.16
C TRP A 424 -14.14 13.01 20.39
N VAL A 425 -13.42 14.03 20.82
CA VAL A 425 -12.19 14.46 20.14
C VAL A 425 -10.97 13.94 20.90
N LEU A 426 -9.97 13.45 20.16
CA LEU A 426 -8.64 13.16 20.71
C LEU A 426 -7.99 14.47 21.11
N ARG A 427 -7.88 14.74 22.43
CA ARG A 427 -7.30 15.95 22.99
C ARG A 427 -6.94 15.77 24.46
N GLN A 428 -5.87 16.40 24.91
CA GLN A 428 -5.54 16.45 26.34
C GLN A 428 -6.41 17.55 27.04
N PRO A 429 -7.28 17.20 27.99
CA PRO A 429 -8.24 18.15 28.58
C PRO A 429 -7.60 19.38 29.24
N GLU A 430 -6.44 19.20 29.89
CA GLU A 430 -5.75 20.24 30.68
C GLU A 430 -4.73 21.03 29.84
N ARG A 431 -4.71 20.88 28.52
CA ARG A 431 -3.77 21.58 27.64
C ARG A 431 -4.50 22.32 26.55
N PRO A 432 -3.87 23.39 25.96
CA PRO A 432 -4.36 23.97 24.73
C PRO A 432 -4.46 22.92 23.60
N GLU A 433 -5.48 23.05 22.79
CA GLU A 433 -5.64 22.19 21.63
C GLU A 433 -4.68 22.60 20.51
N HIS A 434 -4.16 21.61 19.78
CA HIS A 434 -3.33 21.81 18.59
C HIS A 434 -4.07 21.33 17.35
N TYR A 435 -4.11 22.16 16.35
CA TYR A 435 -4.86 21.90 15.12
C TYR A 435 -3.93 21.63 13.96
N TYR A 436 -4.22 20.60 13.18
CA TYR A 436 -3.66 20.43 11.87
C TYR A 436 -4.73 20.82 10.84
N ARG A 437 -4.46 21.82 9.97
CA ARG A 437 -5.40 22.30 8.98
C ARG A 437 -6.75 22.76 9.60
N ASN A 438 -6.71 23.43 10.76
CA ASN A 438 -7.90 23.85 11.54
C ASN A 438 -8.82 22.70 11.99
N GLN A 439 -8.31 21.47 12.05
CA GLN A 439 -9.06 20.26 12.36
C GLN A 439 -8.54 19.57 13.60
N LEU A 440 -9.41 18.80 14.23
CA LEU A 440 -9.15 17.81 15.26
C LEU A 440 -9.61 16.44 14.79
N VAL A 441 -9.04 15.40 15.37
CA VAL A 441 -9.36 14.01 15.03
C VAL A 441 -10.40 13.46 16.00
N LEU A 442 -11.48 12.86 15.51
CA LEU A 442 -12.49 12.18 16.29
C LEU A 442 -11.92 10.88 16.88
N ASP A 443 -12.30 10.54 18.09
CA ASP A 443 -11.82 9.38 18.85
C ASP A 443 -12.48 8.08 18.37
N LEU A 444 -11.95 7.46 17.31
CA LEU A 444 -12.45 6.16 16.82
C LEU A 444 -12.19 4.98 17.79
N VAL A 445 -11.52 5.19 18.92
CA VAL A 445 -11.48 4.19 20.00
C VAL A 445 -12.84 4.08 20.67
N ASN A 446 -13.62 5.17 20.66
CA ASN A 446 -14.97 5.23 21.23
C ASN A 446 -16.01 4.61 20.27
N PRO A 447 -16.77 3.57 20.67
CA PRO A 447 -17.82 2.98 19.85
C PRO A 447 -18.93 3.96 19.43
N GLU A 448 -19.27 4.96 20.26
CA GLU A 448 -20.26 5.97 19.89
C GLU A 448 -19.79 6.83 18.70
N VAL A 449 -18.48 7.13 18.65
CA VAL A 449 -17.89 7.82 17.51
C VAL A 449 -17.86 6.94 16.27
N GLN A 450 -17.57 5.64 16.43
CA GLN A 450 -17.66 4.68 15.32
C GLN A 450 -19.09 4.61 14.76
N ASP A 451 -20.11 4.63 15.63
CA ASP A 451 -21.52 4.66 15.24
C ASP A 451 -21.87 5.95 14.51
N PHE A 452 -21.38 7.09 14.98
CA PHE A 452 -21.57 8.38 14.32
C PHE A 452 -20.96 8.40 12.92
N VAL A 453 -19.70 7.99 12.78
CA VAL A 453 -18.98 7.96 11.49
C VAL A 453 -19.67 7.01 10.50
N PHE A 454 -20.06 5.82 10.94
CA PHE A 454 -20.86 4.91 10.13
C PHE A 454 -22.20 5.56 9.72
N GLY A 455 -22.89 6.23 10.67
CA GLY A 455 -24.17 6.87 10.48
C GLY A 455 -24.17 7.97 9.41
N ILE A 456 -23.03 8.66 9.18
CA ILE A 456 -22.87 9.64 8.11
C ILE A 456 -23.09 8.97 6.75
N LEU A 457 -22.33 7.91 6.47
CA LEU A 457 -22.43 7.16 5.21
C LEU A 457 -23.78 6.48 5.07
N ASP A 458 -24.25 5.87 6.16
CA ASP A 458 -25.55 5.19 6.19
C ASP A 458 -26.71 6.14 5.86
N THR A 459 -26.68 7.32 6.41
CA THR A 459 -27.70 8.37 6.14
C THR A 459 -27.66 8.84 4.70
N LEU A 460 -26.45 9.14 4.18
CA LEU A 460 -26.29 9.60 2.80
C LEU A 460 -26.79 8.57 1.79
N LEU A 461 -26.36 7.31 1.95
CA LEU A 461 -26.69 6.23 1.02
C LEU A 461 -28.15 5.77 1.14
N THR A 462 -28.74 5.77 2.36
CA THR A 462 -30.13 5.39 2.56
C THR A 462 -31.09 6.45 2.01
N LYS A 463 -30.78 7.74 2.24
CA LYS A 463 -31.62 8.85 1.71
C LYS A 463 -31.47 9.00 0.19
N ASN A 464 -30.31 8.63 -0.36
CA ASN A 464 -29.99 8.78 -1.77
C ASN A 464 -29.54 7.45 -2.40
N PRO A 465 -30.45 6.49 -2.64
CA PRO A 465 -30.10 5.14 -3.08
C PRO A 465 -29.48 5.08 -4.48
N LYS A 466 -29.52 6.17 -5.26
CA LYS A 466 -28.82 6.32 -6.54
C LYS A 466 -27.46 7.02 -6.44
N LEU A 467 -27.00 7.33 -5.21
CA LEU A 467 -25.63 7.79 -5.00
C LEU A 467 -24.67 6.69 -5.46
N ALA A 468 -23.76 7.04 -6.39
CA ALA A 468 -22.99 6.06 -7.16
C ALA A 468 -21.54 5.94 -6.72
N TYR A 469 -21.04 6.86 -5.86
CA TYR A 469 -19.63 6.93 -5.53
C TYR A 469 -19.35 7.73 -4.27
N ILE A 470 -18.34 7.33 -3.49
CA ILE A 470 -17.89 8.05 -2.30
C ILE A 470 -16.39 8.35 -2.44
N LYS A 471 -15.97 9.60 -2.14
CA LYS A 471 -14.57 9.97 -1.87
C LYS A 471 -14.44 10.17 -0.36
N TRP A 472 -13.64 9.34 0.30
CA TRP A 472 -13.39 9.40 1.74
C TRP A 472 -12.02 10.02 2.00
N ASP A 473 -12.00 11.14 2.66
CA ASP A 473 -10.80 11.91 2.97
C ASP A 473 -10.41 11.84 4.46
N CYS A 474 -9.15 12.22 4.78
CA CYS A 474 -8.62 12.29 6.13
C CYS A 474 -7.41 13.23 6.14
N ASN A 475 -7.60 14.47 6.58
CA ASN A 475 -6.58 15.51 6.39
C ASN A 475 -5.85 15.97 7.65
N ALA A 476 -6.16 15.41 8.82
CA ALA A 476 -5.48 15.76 10.07
C ALA A 476 -4.58 14.65 10.60
N VAL A 477 -3.65 15.04 11.45
CA VAL A 477 -2.77 14.15 12.22
C VAL A 477 -3.19 14.18 13.69
N ILE A 478 -2.82 13.15 14.47
CA ILE A 478 -3.08 13.10 15.91
C ILE A 478 -1.93 13.77 16.64
N TYR A 479 -2.14 15.01 17.10
CA TYR A 479 -1.17 15.71 17.93
C TYR A 479 -1.26 15.33 19.41
N ASP A 480 -2.45 15.34 19.97
CA ASP A 480 -2.71 15.09 21.39
C ASP A 480 -3.42 13.74 21.55
N ALA A 481 -2.64 12.67 21.60
CA ALA A 481 -3.14 11.30 21.75
C ALA A 481 -3.68 11.03 23.15
N HIS A 482 -4.86 11.60 23.47
CA HIS A 482 -5.59 11.32 24.70
C HIS A 482 -7.07 11.12 24.42
N SER A 483 -7.62 9.99 24.86
CA SER A 483 -9.01 9.58 24.72
C SER A 483 -9.75 9.76 26.06
N ILE A 484 -10.77 10.60 26.07
CA ILE A 484 -11.66 10.77 27.22
C ILE A 484 -12.45 9.47 27.47
N TYR A 485 -12.79 8.74 26.41
CA TYR A 485 -13.44 7.44 26.52
C TYR A 485 -12.57 6.43 27.27
N LEU A 486 -11.28 6.27 26.89
CA LEU A 486 -10.35 5.38 27.58
C LEU A 486 -10.17 5.79 29.05
N SER A 487 -10.07 7.09 29.35
CA SER A 487 -9.98 7.60 30.71
C SER A 487 -11.20 7.18 31.56
N ARG A 488 -12.41 7.36 31.04
CA ARG A 488 -13.66 6.93 31.71
C ARG A 488 -13.72 5.42 31.92
N LYS A 489 -13.15 4.64 31.00
CA LYS A 489 -13.08 3.17 31.09
C LYS A 489 -11.89 2.67 31.92
N LYS A 490 -11.01 3.55 32.38
CA LYS A 490 -9.76 3.21 33.09
C LYS A 490 -8.85 2.29 32.26
N LEU A 491 -8.83 2.50 30.94
CA LEU A 491 -7.98 1.79 29.99
C LEU A 491 -6.73 2.61 29.67
N PRO A 492 -5.62 1.97 29.30
CA PRO A 492 -4.37 2.66 28.99
C PRO A 492 -4.50 3.59 27.78
N GLN A 493 -4.00 4.82 27.92
CA GLN A 493 -3.95 5.79 26.81
C GLN A 493 -2.99 5.35 25.69
N THR A 494 -2.02 4.51 26.01
CA THR A 494 -1.07 3.95 25.05
C THR A 494 -1.71 3.03 23.99
N HIS A 495 -2.98 2.66 24.17
CA HIS A 495 -3.73 1.89 23.19
C HIS A 495 -4.25 2.75 22.00
N ILE A 496 -4.23 4.08 22.09
CA ILE A 496 -4.92 4.97 21.13
C ILE A 496 -4.51 4.70 19.68
N TYR A 497 -3.20 4.70 19.37
CA TYR A 497 -2.75 4.55 17.99
C TYR A 497 -3.11 3.20 17.37
N VAL A 498 -3.19 2.15 18.17
CA VAL A 498 -3.60 0.81 17.70
C VAL A 498 -5.12 0.73 17.59
N GLU A 499 -5.84 1.13 18.63
CA GLU A 499 -7.30 0.98 18.68
C GLU A 499 -8.03 2.00 17.79
N TYR A 500 -7.45 3.17 17.52
CA TYR A 500 -7.96 4.10 16.50
C TYR A 500 -8.07 3.44 15.14
N VAL A 501 -6.99 2.81 14.67
CA VAL A 501 -6.96 2.13 13.37
C VAL A 501 -7.91 0.94 13.34
N ARG A 502 -7.96 0.15 14.43
CA ARG A 502 -8.93 -0.94 14.56
C ARG A 502 -10.37 -0.44 14.55
N GLY A 503 -10.62 0.74 15.16
CA GLY A 503 -11.91 1.43 15.12
C GLY A 503 -12.30 1.84 13.72
N LEU A 504 -11.36 2.42 12.96
CA LEU A 504 -11.56 2.74 11.55
C LEU A 504 -11.94 1.50 10.73
N TYR A 505 -11.22 0.39 10.89
CA TYR A 505 -11.54 -0.85 10.18
C TYR A 505 -12.92 -1.41 10.53
N LYS A 506 -13.35 -1.31 11.79
CA LYS A 506 -14.73 -1.69 12.18
C LYS A 506 -15.79 -0.86 11.48
N VAL A 507 -15.56 0.43 11.33
CA VAL A 507 -16.47 1.33 10.59
C VAL A 507 -16.50 0.93 9.11
N LEU A 508 -15.34 0.80 8.47
CA LEU A 508 -15.22 0.44 7.05
C LEU A 508 -15.82 -0.94 6.76
N GLU A 509 -15.62 -1.91 7.64
CA GLU A 509 -16.23 -3.24 7.53
C GLU A 509 -17.76 -3.17 7.55
N ARG A 510 -18.34 -2.40 8.48
CA ARG A 510 -19.80 -2.17 8.56
C ARG A 510 -20.34 -1.51 7.29
N VAL A 511 -19.60 -0.52 6.74
CA VAL A 511 -19.97 0.12 5.47
C VAL A 511 -19.98 -0.91 4.35
N ARG A 512 -18.94 -1.76 4.26
CA ARG A 512 -18.85 -2.79 3.22
C ARG A 512 -19.85 -3.91 3.35
N GLN A 513 -20.21 -4.31 4.57
CA GLN A 513 -21.28 -5.29 4.80
C GLN A 513 -22.64 -4.78 4.34
N LYS A 514 -22.96 -3.50 4.60
CA LYS A 514 -24.24 -2.91 4.23
C LYS A 514 -24.29 -2.43 2.77
N TYR A 515 -23.16 -1.90 2.25
CA TYR A 515 -23.05 -1.30 0.92
C TYR A 515 -21.89 -1.94 0.12
N PRO A 516 -21.95 -3.24 -0.19
CA PRO A 516 -20.83 -3.97 -0.78
C PRO A 516 -20.42 -3.48 -2.18
N ALA A 517 -21.35 -2.91 -2.94
CA ALA A 517 -21.16 -2.55 -4.34
C ALA A 517 -20.73 -1.09 -4.57
N ILE A 518 -20.81 -0.20 -3.55
CA ILE A 518 -20.49 1.21 -3.75
C ILE A 518 -18.98 1.40 -3.98
N PRO A 519 -18.53 1.97 -5.11
CA PRO A 519 -17.14 2.35 -5.29
C PRO A 519 -16.73 3.42 -4.29
N MET A 520 -15.53 3.29 -3.72
CA MET A 520 -14.99 4.27 -2.79
C MET A 520 -13.55 4.62 -3.16
N MET A 521 -13.25 5.90 -3.24
CA MET A 521 -11.90 6.45 -3.38
C MET A 521 -11.33 6.78 -2.00
N LEU A 522 -10.14 6.27 -1.72
CA LEU A 522 -9.35 6.65 -0.55
C LEU A 522 -8.60 7.95 -0.84
N CYS A 523 -8.74 8.93 0.04
CA CYS A 523 -7.98 10.16 0.01
C CYS A 523 -7.44 10.47 1.43
N SER A 524 -6.33 11.17 1.49
CA SER A 524 -5.80 11.76 2.72
C SER A 524 -4.97 12.98 2.36
N GLY A 525 -5.64 14.00 1.76
CA GLY A 525 -4.96 15.11 1.11
C GLY A 525 -3.93 14.60 0.10
N GLY A 526 -4.36 13.77 -0.83
CA GLY A 526 -3.49 12.96 -1.67
C GLY A 526 -3.22 11.57 -1.08
N GLY A 527 -2.00 11.06 -1.29
CA GLY A 527 -1.53 9.74 -0.88
C GLY A 527 -1.11 9.62 0.58
N GLY A 528 -1.57 10.51 1.47
CA GLY A 528 -1.14 10.52 2.88
C GLY A 528 -1.57 9.32 3.72
N ARG A 529 -2.31 8.33 3.12
CA ARG A 529 -2.79 7.13 3.82
C ARG A 529 -3.14 6.04 2.80
N VAL A 530 -2.14 5.41 2.19
CA VAL A 530 -2.37 4.36 1.17
C VAL A 530 -1.61 3.10 1.53
N ASP A 531 -2.34 2.07 1.94
CA ASP A 531 -1.81 0.75 2.26
C ASP A 531 -2.76 -0.36 1.83
N TYR A 532 -2.28 -1.60 1.86
CA TYR A 532 -3.05 -2.75 1.40
C TYR A 532 -4.13 -3.23 2.39
N GLU A 533 -4.17 -2.76 3.64
CA GLU A 533 -5.32 -3.02 4.50
C GLU A 533 -6.47 -2.07 4.18
N ALA A 534 -6.19 -0.78 3.95
CA ALA A 534 -7.18 0.18 3.48
C ALA A 534 -7.79 -0.25 2.14
N LEU A 535 -6.97 -0.71 1.18
CA LEU A 535 -7.43 -1.11 -0.15
C LEU A 535 -8.35 -2.35 -0.19
N LYS A 536 -8.54 -3.06 0.91
CA LYS A 536 -9.65 -4.04 1.04
C LYS A 536 -11.03 -3.37 1.01
N TYR A 537 -11.08 -2.12 1.44
CA TYR A 537 -12.31 -1.36 1.57
C TYR A 537 -12.50 -0.35 0.45
N PHE A 538 -11.40 0.08 -0.21
CA PHE A 538 -11.43 1.09 -1.26
C PHE A 538 -11.13 0.48 -2.62
N THR A 539 -11.87 0.92 -3.65
CA THR A 539 -11.67 0.45 -5.03
C THR A 539 -10.45 1.12 -5.67
N GLU A 540 -10.09 2.30 -5.17
CA GLU A 540 -9.05 3.15 -5.73
C GLU A 540 -8.62 4.22 -4.73
N TYR A 541 -7.53 4.92 -5.02
CA TYR A 541 -7.00 6.00 -4.18
C TYR A 541 -6.60 7.22 -5.01
N TRP A 542 -6.54 8.37 -4.35
CA TRP A 542 -6.03 9.63 -4.88
C TRP A 542 -4.55 9.77 -4.55
N PRO A 543 -3.61 9.67 -5.54
CA PRO A 543 -2.19 9.59 -5.24
C PRO A 543 -1.57 10.91 -4.77
N SER A 544 -2.11 12.06 -5.19
CA SER A 544 -1.60 13.37 -4.79
C SER A 544 -2.59 14.49 -5.10
N ASP A 545 -2.62 15.52 -4.23
CA ASP A 545 -3.29 16.80 -4.51
C ASP A 545 -2.49 17.66 -5.50
N ASN A 546 -1.24 17.30 -5.81
CA ASN A 546 -0.52 17.92 -6.90
C ASN A 546 -1.03 17.39 -8.24
N THR A 547 -1.72 18.23 -8.98
CA THR A 547 -2.31 17.90 -10.28
C THR A 547 -1.51 18.47 -11.47
N ASP A 548 -0.33 19.07 -11.21
CA ASP A 548 0.60 19.41 -12.29
C ASP A 548 0.98 18.14 -13.07
N PRO A 549 0.72 18.05 -14.37
CA PRO A 549 0.88 16.82 -15.11
C PRO A 549 2.34 16.37 -15.22
N LEU A 550 3.31 17.28 -15.13
CA LEU A 550 4.72 16.91 -15.09
C LEU A 550 5.06 16.21 -13.77
N GLU A 551 4.68 16.81 -12.64
CA GLU A 551 4.86 16.19 -11.32
C GLU A 551 4.13 14.85 -11.22
N ARG A 552 2.93 14.75 -11.83
CA ARG A 552 2.15 13.51 -11.84
C ARG A 552 2.83 12.38 -12.62
N VAL A 553 3.65 12.66 -13.63
CA VAL A 553 4.48 11.63 -14.28
C VAL A 553 5.38 10.95 -13.24
N PHE A 554 6.08 11.72 -12.40
CA PHE A 554 6.98 11.18 -11.37
C PHE A 554 6.21 10.49 -10.24
N ILE A 555 5.17 11.14 -9.70
CA ILE A 555 4.36 10.60 -8.60
C ILE A 555 3.71 9.27 -9.01
N GLN A 556 3.09 9.21 -10.20
CA GLN A 556 2.45 8.00 -10.71
C GLN A 556 3.45 6.90 -11.04
N TRP A 557 4.63 7.27 -11.60
CA TRP A 557 5.73 6.36 -11.83
C TRP A 557 6.16 5.66 -10.54
N ASN A 558 6.43 6.42 -9.49
CA ASN A 558 6.92 5.90 -8.22
C ASN A 558 5.85 5.07 -7.48
N ASN A 559 4.60 5.54 -7.46
CA ASN A 559 3.48 4.76 -6.93
C ASN A 559 3.31 3.42 -7.63
N SER A 560 3.57 3.37 -8.94
CA SER A 560 3.41 2.17 -9.75
C SER A 560 4.35 1.02 -9.39
N TYR A 561 5.37 1.23 -8.56
CA TYR A 561 6.17 0.12 -8.03
C TYR A 561 5.37 -0.77 -7.08
N PHE A 562 4.46 -0.19 -6.32
CA PHE A 562 3.69 -0.91 -5.30
C PHE A 562 2.22 -1.12 -5.68
N PHE A 563 1.58 -0.19 -6.36
CA PHE A 563 0.14 -0.22 -6.61
C PHE A 563 -0.20 -0.39 -8.09
N PRO A 564 -1.12 -1.31 -8.45
CA PRO A 564 -1.55 -1.47 -9.82
C PRO A 564 -2.33 -0.24 -10.31
N SER A 565 -2.21 0.06 -11.59
CA SER A 565 -2.80 1.26 -12.22
C SER A 565 -4.32 1.36 -12.09
N ILE A 566 -5.02 0.22 -11.96
CA ILE A 566 -6.46 0.18 -11.69
C ILE A 566 -6.84 0.86 -10.37
N ALA A 567 -5.91 0.98 -9.42
CA ALA A 567 -6.14 1.63 -8.14
C ALA A 567 -5.87 3.15 -8.16
N SER A 568 -5.18 3.68 -9.18
CA SER A 568 -4.74 5.09 -9.23
C SER A 568 -5.75 5.99 -9.92
N CYS A 569 -6.22 7.06 -9.23
CA CYS A 569 -7.08 8.10 -9.80
C CYS A 569 -6.26 9.31 -10.23
N ASN A 570 -6.46 9.78 -11.47
CA ASN A 570 -5.67 10.84 -12.05
C ASN A 570 -6.59 11.88 -12.72
N HIS A 571 -6.50 13.15 -12.29
CA HIS A 571 -7.36 14.17 -12.84
C HIS A 571 -6.62 15.14 -13.76
N VAL A 572 -7.29 15.54 -14.81
CA VAL A 572 -6.92 16.65 -15.70
C VAL A 572 -7.44 17.94 -15.08
N THR A 573 -6.56 18.89 -14.84
CA THR A 573 -6.89 20.18 -14.21
C THR A 573 -6.29 21.34 -15.01
N ASN A 574 -6.50 22.56 -14.51
CA ASN A 574 -5.84 23.74 -15.06
C ASN A 574 -4.38 23.89 -14.60
N SER A 575 -3.92 23.07 -13.67
CA SER A 575 -2.55 23.11 -13.15
C SER A 575 -1.51 22.77 -14.22
N GLY A 576 -0.31 23.36 -14.13
CA GLY A 576 0.78 23.19 -15.08
C GLY A 576 0.58 23.87 -16.43
N ASN A 577 1.68 24.03 -17.15
CA ASN A 577 1.71 24.73 -18.46
C ASN A 577 1.68 23.79 -19.67
N GLN A 578 1.59 22.48 -19.45
CA GLN A 578 1.59 21.48 -20.50
C GLN A 578 0.26 21.53 -21.28
N PRO A 579 0.27 21.19 -22.57
CA PRO A 579 -0.94 21.21 -23.39
C PRO A 579 -1.96 20.16 -22.88
N LEU A 580 -3.25 20.39 -23.18
CA LEU A 580 -4.36 19.52 -22.76
C LEU A 580 -4.10 18.02 -23.10
N LYS A 581 -3.54 17.76 -24.30
CA LYS A 581 -3.15 16.39 -24.68
C LYS A 581 -2.21 15.75 -23.67
N TYR A 582 -1.18 16.45 -23.23
CA TYR A 582 -0.23 15.92 -22.25
C TYR A 582 -0.92 15.60 -20.92
N LYS A 583 -1.75 16.52 -20.44
CA LYS A 583 -2.54 16.35 -19.20
C LYS A 583 -3.44 15.10 -19.25
N ILE A 584 -4.14 14.92 -20.36
CA ILE A 584 -5.00 13.76 -20.58
C ILE A 584 -4.20 12.46 -20.69
N ASP A 585 -3.12 12.45 -21.46
CA ASP A 585 -2.27 11.28 -21.63
C ASP A 585 -1.67 10.81 -20.29
N VAL A 586 -1.25 11.75 -19.41
CA VAL A 586 -0.77 11.43 -18.06
C VAL A 586 -1.89 10.85 -17.20
N ALA A 587 -3.08 11.39 -17.27
CA ALA A 587 -4.22 10.85 -16.53
C ALA A 587 -4.57 9.41 -16.95
N MET A 588 -4.33 9.04 -18.22
CA MET A 588 -4.57 7.70 -18.76
C MET A 588 -3.64 6.61 -18.21
N MET A 589 -2.58 6.95 -17.47
CA MET A 589 -1.73 5.96 -16.76
C MET A 589 -2.46 5.21 -15.63
N GLY A 590 -3.67 5.62 -15.29
CA GLY A 590 -4.55 4.99 -14.31
C GLY A 590 -6.00 5.22 -14.69
N LYS A 591 -6.87 5.60 -13.73
CA LYS A 591 -8.24 6.02 -13.99
C LYS A 591 -8.28 7.53 -14.27
N PRO A 592 -8.59 7.98 -15.49
CA PRO A 592 -8.70 9.41 -15.78
C PRO A 592 -9.97 10.02 -15.20
N GLY A 593 -9.83 11.26 -14.78
CA GLY A 593 -10.90 12.16 -14.39
C GLY A 593 -10.58 13.58 -14.82
N PHE A 594 -11.51 14.49 -14.60
CA PHE A 594 -11.35 15.91 -14.85
C PHE A 594 -11.76 16.70 -13.60
N ASP A 595 -11.13 17.85 -13.41
CA ASP A 595 -11.48 18.80 -12.38
C ASP A 595 -11.31 20.23 -12.96
N ILE A 596 -12.22 20.58 -13.86
CA ILE A 596 -12.23 21.81 -14.65
C ILE A 596 -13.66 22.29 -14.91
N VAL A 597 -13.82 23.55 -15.21
CA VAL A 597 -15.08 24.09 -15.77
C VAL A 597 -15.09 23.77 -17.27
N VAL A 598 -15.77 22.70 -17.65
CA VAL A 598 -15.77 22.17 -19.03
C VAL A 598 -16.23 23.21 -20.05
N GLY A 599 -17.19 24.08 -19.68
CA GLY A 599 -17.69 25.17 -20.53
C GLY A 599 -16.63 26.22 -20.89
N HIS A 600 -15.47 26.22 -20.24
CA HIS A 600 -14.35 27.13 -20.58
C HIS A 600 -13.41 26.53 -21.65
N LEU A 601 -13.54 25.25 -21.96
CA LEU A 601 -12.74 24.64 -23.02
C LEU A 601 -13.12 25.16 -24.41
N PRO A 602 -12.15 25.46 -25.26
CA PRO A 602 -12.41 25.65 -26.69
C PRO A 602 -13.11 24.43 -27.31
N ALA A 603 -13.93 24.63 -28.30
CA ALA A 603 -14.70 23.54 -28.92
C ALA A 603 -13.82 22.39 -29.44
N GLU A 604 -12.62 22.70 -29.96
CA GLU A 604 -11.65 21.73 -30.41
C GLU A 604 -11.07 20.89 -29.26
N ASP A 605 -10.73 21.54 -28.14
CA ASP A 605 -10.25 20.88 -26.92
C ASP A 605 -11.31 19.97 -26.29
N LEU A 606 -12.57 20.40 -26.26
CA LEU A 606 -13.68 19.57 -25.78
C LEU A 606 -13.89 18.35 -26.69
N ALA A 607 -13.83 18.55 -28.01
CA ALA A 607 -13.94 17.45 -28.97
C ALA A 607 -12.78 16.45 -28.80
N PHE A 608 -11.54 16.95 -28.61
CA PHE A 608 -10.37 16.13 -28.36
C PHE A 608 -10.51 15.38 -27.02
N ALA A 609 -10.86 16.02 -25.91
CA ALA A 609 -11.04 15.39 -24.61
C ALA A 609 -12.08 14.26 -24.66
N ARG A 610 -13.21 14.49 -25.33
CA ARG A 610 -14.24 13.46 -25.56
C ARG A 610 -13.70 12.27 -26.36
N GLN A 611 -12.93 12.52 -27.45
CA GLN A 611 -12.33 11.47 -28.24
C GLN A 611 -11.26 10.72 -27.45
N SER A 612 -10.53 11.41 -26.58
CA SER A 612 -9.52 10.82 -25.69
C SER A 612 -10.13 9.83 -24.70
N LEU A 613 -11.30 10.11 -24.13
CA LEU A 613 -12.01 9.15 -23.27
C LEU A 613 -12.44 7.89 -24.03
N LYS A 614 -12.90 8.02 -25.29
CA LYS A 614 -13.18 6.85 -26.14
C LYS A 614 -11.91 6.04 -26.46
N THR A 615 -10.79 6.73 -26.70
CA THR A 615 -9.49 6.08 -26.88
C THR A 615 -9.10 5.34 -25.61
N TYR A 616 -9.26 5.97 -24.43
CA TYR A 616 -9.00 5.34 -23.15
C TYR A 616 -9.86 4.09 -22.93
N ASP A 617 -11.15 4.12 -23.22
CA ASP A 617 -12.02 2.93 -23.11
C ASP A 617 -11.46 1.75 -23.91
N SER A 618 -10.86 1.99 -25.08
CA SER A 618 -10.29 0.94 -25.93
C SER A 618 -8.99 0.32 -25.38
N ILE A 619 -8.28 1.02 -24.49
CA ILE A 619 -7.01 0.58 -23.88
C ILE A 619 -7.11 0.38 -22.37
N SER A 620 -8.20 0.77 -21.72
CA SER A 620 -8.35 0.74 -20.25
C SER A 620 -8.07 -0.64 -19.65
N ASN A 621 -8.51 -1.71 -20.31
CA ASN A 621 -8.24 -3.08 -19.90
C ASN A 621 -6.72 -3.40 -19.87
N LEU A 622 -5.94 -2.89 -20.84
CA LEU A 622 -4.48 -3.03 -20.84
C LEU A 622 -3.85 -2.28 -19.67
N VAL A 623 -4.29 -1.03 -19.41
CA VAL A 623 -3.79 -0.20 -18.32
C VAL A 623 -4.11 -0.81 -16.96
N TRP A 624 -5.32 -1.35 -16.78
CA TRP A 624 -5.77 -1.89 -15.49
C TRP A 624 -5.22 -3.28 -15.18
N HIS A 625 -5.11 -4.15 -16.19
CA HIS A 625 -4.83 -5.58 -16.00
C HIS A 625 -3.56 -6.06 -16.68
N GLY A 626 -2.96 -5.25 -17.56
CA GLY A 626 -1.71 -5.57 -18.23
C GLY A 626 -0.52 -5.59 -17.28
N ASP A 627 0.53 -6.28 -17.69
CA ASP A 627 1.81 -6.29 -17.03
C ASP A 627 2.56 -4.98 -17.34
N LEU A 628 2.95 -4.28 -16.29
CA LEU A 628 3.67 -3.00 -16.41
C LEU A 628 5.18 -3.23 -16.54
N PHE A 629 5.76 -2.58 -17.56
CA PHE A 629 7.20 -2.49 -17.80
C PHE A 629 7.60 -1.01 -17.87
N ARG A 630 8.52 -0.59 -17.01
CA ARG A 630 9.11 0.76 -17.00
C ARG A 630 10.33 0.74 -17.90
N LEU A 631 10.28 1.42 -19.03
CA LEU A 631 11.28 1.30 -20.10
C LEU A 631 12.37 2.38 -19.99
N ILE A 632 12.00 3.62 -19.66
CA ILE A 632 12.92 4.73 -19.45
C ILE A 632 12.52 5.48 -18.19
N ASP A 633 13.41 5.50 -17.21
CA ASP A 633 13.21 6.16 -15.93
C ASP A 633 13.30 7.69 -16.06
N PRO A 634 12.24 8.43 -15.67
CA PRO A 634 12.22 9.89 -15.72
C PRO A 634 13.21 10.57 -14.74
N HIS A 635 13.67 9.86 -13.71
CA HIS A 635 14.65 10.41 -12.75
C HIS A 635 16.06 10.48 -13.35
N GLU A 636 16.35 9.64 -14.33
CA GLU A 636 17.65 9.54 -14.98
C GLU A 636 17.66 10.14 -16.40
N ASN A 637 16.48 10.39 -16.97
CA ASN A 637 16.31 10.75 -18.37
C ASN A 637 15.39 11.96 -18.57
N ASN A 638 15.44 12.54 -19.77
CA ASN A 638 14.58 13.66 -20.16
C ASN A 638 13.20 13.22 -20.64
N ILE A 639 12.93 11.92 -20.66
CA ILE A 639 11.61 11.35 -20.94
C ILE A 639 11.32 10.21 -19.96
N ALA A 640 10.03 9.95 -19.79
CA ALA A 640 9.52 8.73 -19.18
C ALA A 640 8.92 7.84 -20.27
N SER A 641 9.22 6.54 -20.25
CA SER A 641 8.56 5.56 -21.11
C SER A 641 8.12 4.36 -20.30
N LEU A 642 6.85 3.96 -20.44
CA LEU A 642 6.31 2.77 -19.79
C LEU A 642 5.33 2.05 -20.73
N LEU A 643 5.20 0.74 -20.53
CA LEU A 643 4.40 -0.12 -21.39
C LEU A 643 3.55 -1.05 -20.53
N TYR A 644 2.28 -1.17 -20.88
CA TYR A 644 1.38 -2.19 -20.36
C TYR A 644 1.14 -3.26 -21.44
N ALA A 645 1.53 -4.49 -21.17
CA ALA A 645 1.35 -5.62 -22.08
C ALA A 645 0.24 -6.55 -21.59
N SER A 646 -0.61 -7.03 -22.49
CA SER A 646 -1.58 -8.07 -22.16
C SER A 646 -0.88 -9.37 -21.75
N GLN A 647 -1.48 -10.15 -20.86
CA GLN A 647 -0.89 -11.41 -20.39
C GLN A 647 -0.70 -12.44 -21.51
N ASP A 648 -1.56 -12.44 -22.51
CA ASP A 648 -1.44 -13.26 -23.73
C ASP A 648 -0.42 -12.72 -24.73
N LYS A 649 0.17 -11.55 -24.46
CA LYS A 649 1.17 -10.83 -25.27
C LYS A 649 0.68 -10.42 -26.67
N SER A 650 -0.63 -10.44 -26.90
CA SER A 650 -1.19 -10.05 -28.19
C SER A 650 -1.29 -8.53 -28.39
N ARG A 651 -1.35 -7.77 -27.28
CA ARG A 651 -1.51 -6.31 -27.33
C ARG A 651 -0.66 -5.64 -26.26
N ALA A 652 -0.18 -4.43 -26.56
CA ALA A 652 0.43 -3.56 -25.58
C ALA A 652 0.13 -2.09 -25.86
N VAL A 653 0.20 -1.25 -24.84
CA VAL A 653 0.12 0.21 -24.97
C VAL A 653 1.33 0.84 -24.28
N MET A 654 2.02 1.71 -25.01
CA MET A 654 3.23 2.38 -24.56
C MET A 654 2.97 3.88 -24.41
N PHE A 655 3.24 4.42 -23.24
CA PHE A 655 3.15 5.84 -22.91
C PHE A 655 4.54 6.46 -22.86
N ASN A 656 4.70 7.61 -23.49
CA ASN A 656 5.96 8.32 -23.56
C ASN A 656 5.73 9.82 -23.27
N TYR A 657 6.50 10.37 -22.32
CA TYR A 657 6.34 11.74 -21.84
C TYR A 657 7.67 12.49 -21.86
N LEU A 658 7.70 13.69 -22.39
CA LEU A 658 8.81 14.61 -22.21
C LEU A 658 8.77 15.14 -20.75
N THR A 659 9.84 14.95 -20.00
CA THR A 659 9.96 15.42 -18.61
C THR A 659 10.85 16.65 -18.46
N ASN A 660 11.68 16.94 -19.45
CA ASN A 660 12.52 18.12 -19.47
C ASN A 660 12.27 18.94 -20.74
N PHE A 661 11.67 20.11 -20.58
CA PHE A 661 11.23 21.00 -21.67
C PHE A 661 12.30 22.01 -22.11
N ARG A 662 13.55 21.84 -21.73
CA ARG A 662 14.64 22.71 -22.17
C ARG A 662 14.88 22.55 -23.67
N THR A 663 14.79 23.65 -24.42
CA THR A 663 14.81 23.66 -25.88
C THR A 663 16.13 23.20 -26.53
N LEU A 664 17.22 23.17 -25.75
CA LEU A 664 18.55 22.76 -26.24
C LEU A 664 18.87 21.29 -26.06
N LEU A 665 17.99 20.53 -25.41
CA LEU A 665 18.17 19.08 -25.26
C LEU A 665 17.62 18.37 -26.50
N ALA A 666 18.49 17.65 -27.17
CA ALA A 666 18.07 16.79 -28.27
C ALA A 666 17.01 15.76 -27.77
N PRO A 667 15.97 15.50 -28.57
CA PRO A 667 15.08 14.38 -28.27
C PRO A 667 15.89 13.09 -28.22
N ILE A 668 15.37 12.05 -27.54
CA ILE A 668 15.98 10.73 -27.56
C ILE A 668 16.13 10.29 -29.02
N ILE A 669 17.35 9.99 -29.40
CA ILE A 669 17.69 9.51 -30.73
C ILE A 669 17.65 7.98 -30.77
N ASP A 670 17.98 7.33 -29.63
CA ASP A 670 18.00 5.90 -29.51
C ASP A 670 16.58 5.28 -29.41
N PRO A 671 16.34 4.18 -30.11
CA PRO A 671 15.07 3.46 -30.00
C PRO A 671 14.86 2.92 -28.57
N VAL A 672 13.63 3.03 -28.08
CA VAL A 672 13.20 2.45 -26.81
C VAL A 672 12.94 0.96 -26.98
N ARG A 673 13.72 0.13 -26.30
CA ARG A 673 13.52 -1.33 -26.29
C ARG A 673 12.28 -1.68 -25.50
N LEU A 674 11.41 -2.50 -26.06
CA LEU A 674 10.19 -2.94 -25.41
C LEU A 674 10.45 -4.19 -24.56
N ASN A 675 9.54 -4.47 -23.64
CA ASN A 675 9.53 -5.69 -22.83
C ASN A 675 8.12 -6.30 -22.82
N GLY A 676 8.01 -7.59 -22.50
CA GLY A 676 6.73 -8.25 -22.31
C GLY A 676 6.01 -8.70 -23.59
N LEU A 677 6.65 -8.59 -24.76
CA LEU A 677 6.14 -9.13 -26.02
C LEU A 677 6.58 -10.58 -26.25
N ASP A 678 5.99 -11.24 -27.23
CA ASP A 678 6.43 -12.55 -27.70
C ASP A 678 7.43 -12.38 -28.85
N PRO A 679 8.69 -12.85 -28.72
CA PRO A 679 9.71 -12.67 -29.75
C PRO A 679 9.33 -13.31 -31.10
N ALA A 680 8.50 -14.35 -31.09
CA ALA A 680 8.12 -15.08 -32.30
C ALA A 680 6.93 -14.49 -33.08
N ARG A 681 6.23 -13.49 -32.49
CA ARG A 681 5.07 -12.86 -33.14
C ARG A 681 5.47 -11.56 -33.83
N ASN A 682 4.63 -11.15 -34.78
CA ASN A 682 4.75 -9.88 -35.48
C ASN A 682 3.71 -8.89 -34.96
N TYR A 683 4.11 -7.62 -34.88
CA TYR A 683 3.28 -6.55 -34.31
C TYR A 683 3.25 -5.35 -35.24
N ALA A 684 2.06 -4.77 -35.41
CA ALA A 684 1.85 -3.44 -35.97
C ALA A 684 1.88 -2.40 -34.84
N ILE A 685 2.45 -1.23 -35.12
CA ILE A 685 2.53 -0.12 -34.17
C ILE A 685 1.82 1.09 -34.79
N ARG A 686 0.93 1.71 -34.02
CA ARG A 686 0.29 2.96 -34.42
C ARG A 686 0.21 3.95 -33.25
N GLU A 687 0.33 5.23 -33.56
CA GLU A 687 0.12 6.29 -32.59
C GLU A 687 -1.38 6.51 -32.40
N ILE A 688 -1.82 6.52 -31.14
CA ILE A 688 -3.20 6.82 -30.77
C ILE A 688 -3.28 8.15 -30.00
N ASN A 689 -4.49 8.65 -29.79
CA ASN A 689 -4.76 9.91 -29.07
C ASN A 689 -3.99 11.12 -29.61
N ARG A 690 -3.90 11.24 -30.93
CA ARG A 690 -3.28 12.41 -31.58
C ARG A 690 -4.20 13.63 -31.47
N TYR A 691 -3.62 14.78 -31.09
CA TYR A 691 -4.34 16.05 -31.15
C TYR A 691 -4.57 16.45 -32.62
N PRO A 692 -5.75 17.01 -32.99
CA PRO A 692 -6.04 17.43 -34.33
C PRO A 692 -4.93 18.36 -34.92
N GLY A 693 -4.60 18.18 -36.18
CA GLY A 693 -3.53 18.94 -36.85
C GLY A 693 -2.09 18.49 -36.56
N ASN A 694 -1.85 17.62 -35.58
CA ASN A 694 -0.52 17.06 -35.35
C ASN A 694 -0.20 15.96 -36.36
N THR A 695 0.88 16.15 -37.12
CA THR A 695 1.44 15.10 -37.97
C THR A 695 2.09 14.03 -37.13
N GLY A 696 1.90 12.76 -37.46
CA GLY A 696 2.52 11.63 -36.74
C GLY A 696 4.05 11.66 -36.78
N GLY A 697 4.70 10.95 -35.86
CA GLY A 697 6.17 10.93 -35.69
C GLY A 697 6.96 10.12 -36.72
N GLY A 698 6.41 9.87 -37.90
CA GLY A 698 7.12 9.12 -38.95
C GLY A 698 7.11 7.60 -38.79
N LEU A 699 6.44 7.07 -37.75
CA LEU A 699 6.17 5.64 -37.65
C LEU A 699 5.21 5.23 -38.79
N SER A 700 5.67 4.35 -39.66
CA SER A 700 4.82 3.84 -40.73
C SER A 700 3.88 2.78 -40.18
N GLU A 701 2.58 3.06 -40.13
CA GLU A 701 1.54 2.09 -39.74
C GLU A 701 1.47 0.86 -40.67
N LYS A 702 2.19 0.88 -41.81
CA LYS A 702 2.27 -0.22 -42.75
C LYS A 702 3.40 -1.20 -42.49
N VAL A 703 4.29 -0.90 -41.55
CA VAL A 703 5.42 -1.75 -41.21
C VAL A 703 5.08 -2.62 -40.00
N THR A 704 5.31 -3.91 -40.15
CA THR A 704 5.23 -4.86 -39.03
C THR A 704 6.63 -5.18 -38.53
N TYR A 705 6.75 -5.35 -37.22
CA TYR A 705 8.00 -5.65 -36.54
C TYR A 705 7.85 -6.95 -35.75
N SER A 706 8.87 -7.83 -35.78
CA SER A 706 8.88 -8.97 -34.89
C SER A 706 9.02 -8.52 -33.42
N GLY A 707 8.47 -9.28 -32.50
CA GLY A 707 8.69 -9.03 -31.06
C GLY A 707 10.17 -9.07 -30.70
N ASP A 708 10.97 -9.94 -31.35
CA ASP A 708 12.43 -9.98 -31.16
C ASP A 708 13.09 -8.65 -31.55
N TYR A 709 12.71 -8.06 -32.70
CA TYR A 709 13.18 -6.74 -33.12
C TYR A 709 12.79 -5.67 -32.09
N LEU A 710 11.52 -5.64 -31.66
CA LEU A 710 11.04 -4.63 -30.71
C LEU A 710 11.71 -4.73 -29.36
N MET A 711 12.05 -5.92 -28.89
CA MET A 711 12.72 -6.13 -27.62
C MET A 711 14.24 -5.93 -27.67
N ARG A 712 14.89 -6.14 -28.82
CA ARG A 712 16.36 -5.99 -28.97
C ARG A 712 16.80 -4.65 -29.54
N VAL A 713 16.06 -4.14 -30.53
CA VAL A 713 16.33 -2.88 -31.21
C VAL A 713 15.43 -1.78 -30.69
N GLY A 714 14.11 -2.01 -30.63
CA GLY A 714 13.14 -1.07 -30.11
C GLY A 714 12.49 -0.18 -31.16
N VAL A 715 11.78 0.84 -30.70
CA VAL A 715 11.05 1.82 -31.53
C VAL A 715 11.32 3.23 -30.98
N ASN A 716 11.51 4.22 -31.87
CA ASN A 716 11.60 5.61 -31.47
C ASN A 716 10.22 6.26 -31.47
N PRO A 717 9.64 6.65 -30.32
CA PRO A 717 8.34 7.31 -30.24
C PRO A 717 8.37 8.75 -30.76
N VAL A 718 9.54 9.32 -31.02
CA VAL A 718 9.74 10.69 -31.52
C VAL A 718 9.07 11.72 -30.58
N VAL A 719 9.44 11.71 -29.29
CA VAL A 719 8.98 12.69 -28.32
C VAL A 719 9.77 13.99 -28.47
N THR A 720 9.08 15.13 -28.59
CA THR A 720 9.68 16.46 -28.77
C THR A 720 8.86 17.51 -28.01
N ALA A 721 9.34 18.75 -27.90
CA ALA A 721 8.58 19.82 -27.24
C ALA A 721 7.19 20.06 -27.85
N LYS A 722 7.03 19.87 -29.17
CA LYS A 722 5.73 19.96 -29.87
C LYS A 722 4.89 18.69 -29.78
N ARG A 723 5.50 17.58 -29.44
CA ARG A 723 4.90 16.26 -29.24
C ARG A 723 5.36 15.73 -27.88
N SER A 724 5.00 16.45 -26.84
CA SER A 724 5.50 16.20 -25.49
C SER A 724 4.95 14.95 -24.82
N SER A 725 3.86 14.38 -25.37
CA SER A 725 3.36 13.05 -25.02
C SER A 725 2.99 12.26 -26.28
N VAL A 726 3.31 10.98 -26.29
CA VAL A 726 3.03 10.04 -27.39
C VAL A 726 2.55 8.72 -26.83
N ILE A 727 1.40 8.26 -27.29
CA ILE A 727 0.86 6.94 -26.92
C ILE A 727 0.92 6.04 -28.16
N LEU A 728 1.59 4.90 -28.03
CA LEU A 728 1.70 3.90 -29.08
C LEU A 728 0.87 2.66 -28.69
N LEU A 729 -0.01 2.23 -29.57
CA LEU A 729 -0.69 0.96 -29.47
C LEU A 729 0.05 -0.07 -30.33
N ILE A 730 0.37 -1.20 -29.75
CA ILE A 730 1.11 -2.31 -30.34
C ILE A 730 0.15 -3.51 -30.40
N GLU A 731 -0.11 -4.05 -31.57
CA GLU A 731 -1.08 -5.12 -31.78
C GLU A 731 -0.49 -6.22 -32.66
N GLU A 732 -0.68 -7.48 -32.25
CA GLU A 732 -0.26 -8.65 -33.03
C GLU A 732 -0.94 -8.64 -34.40
N VAL A 733 -0.16 -8.90 -35.43
CA VAL A 733 -0.64 -9.11 -36.83
C VAL A 733 -0.70 -10.60 -37.05
N LYS A 734 -1.90 -11.10 -37.31
CA LYS A 734 -2.15 -12.51 -37.63
C LYS A 734 -1.78 -12.86 -39.07
#